data_45e86cb7f3ae94b67f9f03a02b4fb97a
#
_entry.id   45e86cb7f3ae94b67f9f03a02b4fb97a
#
_cell.length_a   1.000
_cell.length_b   1.000
_cell.length_c   1.000
_cell.angle_alpha   90.00
_cell.angle_beta   90.00
_cell.angle_gamma   90.00
#
_symmetry.space_group_name_H-M   'P 1'
#
loop_
_entity.id
_entity.type
_entity.pdbx_description
1 polymer ?
#
loop_
_entity_poly.entity_id
_entity_poly.type
_entity_poly.pdbx_seq_one_letter_code
_entity_poly.pdbx_strand_id
1 'polypeptide(L)'
;MIKAWREVVTIPTYEVGRPEKSPMFLEKRVYQGSSGVVYPYPVIESIANEPTPHEWNVVWLENEYIKVMVMPELGGRIQMAYDKIRQRHFVYYNHVIKPALVGLVGPWISGGIEFNWPQHHRPTTYMPADSTIEENEDGSVTVWVSEMEKMFHQKGMAGFTLRPGCAYIEIKGVLYNRTDMPQTFLWWANPAVEVNDQYRSVFPPDINAVFDHGKRAVSSFPIATGTYYKMDYSAGVDISNYRNIKVPTSYMGVNSRFNFEGGYENDTQAGMLHVASHHFSPGKKQWTWGNGDFGRAWDRNLTDEASADEAKQWQIDRKGFRPYIELMAGVYTENQPDFTWLMPYEEKHFVQYFMPYRELGVVKEASKDLMMNIERLSPAPSLSRDGSGQNVSFKVFATSKQEVHIVLAGDDGKEYYNKVLTITPEQVLTETVDVEKAKFNELNLCISKQLYGRERVVMHWHAEDDEIRPIPDSAEAALLPEQIKTNEQLYLTGLHLEQYRHATWSPVDYYEEALRRDPNDIRCLNQLGLWYVRRGRFQKAEDYLRKAVKLSQKRNPNPYDSEPIYNLALSLKYQGKTDEAYELFWKATWTKAQADAAYFEAAKISVMQGRLDDALDELNRCLVFGAHNQKALALKAAVLRMMGRKETAAKLCQDTLKLDLFNYGCRYELYLLTGEKKVLNELVEMLQGLAKNYDEVALDYCAAGLTNEAQAIWKLAEEAGAISPMTYYYQGLWEKAEQACPDYCFPNRKEDVIALETAKRENPKGAKAPYYLGCLDYAARQ
;
A
#
# COMPACT_ATOMS: atom_id res chain seq x y z
N MET A 1 -21.57 -12.86 -17.09
CA MET A 1 -22.06 -11.57 -16.49
C MET A 1 -21.50 -11.50 -15.08
N ILE A 2 -20.92 -10.36 -14.71
CA ILE A 2 -20.37 -10.16 -13.37
C ILE A 2 -21.50 -9.76 -12.42
N LYS A 3 -21.45 -10.26 -11.19
CA LYS A 3 -22.35 -9.90 -10.10
C LYS A 3 -21.56 -9.33 -8.94
N ALA A 4 -22.05 -8.25 -8.37
CA ALA A 4 -21.56 -7.74 -7.10
C ALA A 4 -22.75 -7.39 -6.21
N TRP A 5 -22.70 -7.78 -4.92
CA TRP A 5 -23.78 -7.53 -3.97
C TRP A 5 -23.28 -7.48 -2.53
N ARG A 6 -24.05 -6.82 -1.69
CA ARG A 6 -23.81 -6.80 -0.24
C ARG A 6 -24.65 -7.88 0.44
N GLU A 7 -24.09 -8.52 1.44
CA GLU A 7 -24.75 -9.59 2.19
C GLU A 7 -24.24 -9.61 3.64
N VAL A 8 -25.09 -10.00 4.55
CA VAL A 8 -24.71 -10.30 5.95
C VAL A 8 -24.38 -11.78 6.02
N VAL A 9 -23.17 -12.08 6.50
CA VAL A 9 -22.66 -13.45 6.64
C VAL A 9 -22.28 -13.70 8.09
N THR A 10 -22.79 -14.77 8.68
CA THR A 10 -22.41 -15.19 10.02
C THR A 10 -21.11 -16.00 9.98
N ILE A 11 -20.07 -15.53 10.65
CA ILE A 11 -18.78 -16.22 10.78
C ILE A 11 -18.44 -16.34 12.27
N PRO A 12 -18.01 -17.53 12.74
CA PRO A 12 -17.50 -17.69 14.10
C PRO A 12 -16.36 -16.71 14.35
N THR A 13 -16.43 -15.93 15.41
CA THR A 13 -15.51 -14.82 15.68
C THR A 13 -15.08 -14.80 17.13
N TYR A 14 -13.78 -14.77 17.36
CA TYR A 14 -13.20 -14.48 18.66
C TYR A 14 -13.23 -12.96 18.88
N GLU A 15 -14.18 -12.49 19.66
CA GLU A 15 -14.39 -11.06 19.86
C GLU A 15 -13.16 -10.38 20.47
N VAL A 16 -12.86 -9.19 19.99
CA VAL A 16 -11.78 -8.38 20.55
C VAL A 16 -12.31 -7.50 21.69
N GLY A 17 -11.44 -7.17 22.63
CA GLY A 17 -11.77 -6.28 23.73
C GLY A 17 -12.01 -4.84 23.25
N ARG A 18 -12.46 -4.00 24.16
CA ARG A 18 -12.63 -2.57 23.86
C ARG A 18 -11.28 -1.90 23.68
N PRO A 19 -11.15 -1.01 22.68
CA PRO A 19 -9.95 -0.19 22.53
C PRO A 19 -9.69 0.64 23.79
N GLU A 20 -8.41 0.86 24.13
CA GLU A 20 -8.00 1.73 25.23
C GLU A 20 -8.40 3.18 24.95
N LYS A 21 -9.04 3.82 25.92
CA LYS A 21 -9.55 5.18 25.81
C LYS A 21 -8.44 6.24 25.91
N SER A 22 -7.36 5.89 26.60
CA SER A 22 -6.18 6.72 26.78
C SER A 22 -5.14 6.43 25.68
N PRO A 23 -4.33 7.43 25.31
CA PRO A 23 -3.35 7.24 24.24
C PRO A 23 -2.22 6.29 24.66
N MET A 24 -1.83 5.41 23.76
CA MET A 24 -0.56 4.72 23.77
C MET A 24 0.33 5.31 22.69
N PHE A 25 1.62 5.55 22.96
CA PHE A 25 2.51 6.25 22.05
C PHE A 25 3.40 5.29 21.29
N LEU A 26 3.99 4.32 21.98
CA LEU A 26 4.92 3.37 21.41
C LEU A 26 4.60 1.97 21.92
N GLU A 27 4.34 1.05 21.01
CA GLU A 27 4.27 -0.37 21.31
C GLU A 27 5.72 -0.91 21.43
N LYS A 28 5.97 -1.74 22.45
CA LYS A 28 7.34 -2.25 22.71
C LYS A 28 7.83 -3.22 21.63
N ARG A 29 6.90 -3.84 20.91
CA ARG A 29 7.19 -4.76 19.81
C ARG A 29 7.52 -3.93 18.57
N VAL A 30 8.79 -3.90 18.19
CA VAL A 30 9.21 -3.36 16.90
C VAL A 30 9.22 -4.52 15.91
N TYR A 31 8.11 -4.70 15.22
CA TYR A 31 8.02 -5.72 14.19
C TYR A 31 8.68 -5.29 12.89
N GLN A 32 8.86 -6.26 12.07
CA GLN A 32 9.39 -6.19 10.71
C GLN A 32 8.70 -5.06 9.92
N GLY A 33 9.43 -3.97 9.63
CA GLY A 33 8.91 -2.83 8.91
C GLY A 33 7.92 -1.94 9.66
N SER A 34 7.78 -2.12 10.98
CA SER A 34 7.02 -1.24 11.86
C SER A 34 7.93 -0.32 12.66
N SER A 35 7.54 0.93 12.81
CA SER A 35 8.22 1.89 13.68
C SER A 35 7.96 1.65 15.18
N GLY A 36 6.98 0.83 15.52
CA GLY A 36 6.46 0.66 16.87
C GLY A 36 5.59 1.81 17.37
N VAL A 37 5.48 2.91 16.64
CA VAL A 37 4.59 4.03 16.95
C VAL A 37 3.15 3.62 16.68
N VAL A 38 2.28 3.76 17.68
CA VAL A 38 0.85 3.43 17.59
C VAL A 38 -0.05 4.66 17.64
N TYR A 39 0.41 5.74 18.28
CA TYR A 39 -0.30 7.01 18.30
C TYR A 39 -0.54 7.54 16.89
N PRO A 40 -1.74 7.98 16.50
CA PRO A 40 -2.90 8.31 17.32
C PRO A 40 -4.01 7.23 17.28
N TYR A 41 -3.68 5.97 17.14
CA TYR A 41 -4.69 4.91 17.16
C TYR A 41 -4.88 4.33 18.56
N PRO A 42 -6.11 3.98 18.95
CA PRO A 42 -6.38 3.25 20.20
C PRO A 42 -5.90 1.80 20.07
N VAL A 43 -5.33 1.25 21.14
CA VAL A 43 -4.79 -0.11 21.17
C VAL A 43 -5.80 -1.06 21.81
N ILE A 44 -5.89 -2.27 21.26
CA ILE A 44 -6.69 -3.37 21.79
C ILE A 44 -5.73 -4.45 22.31
N GLU A 45 -5.88 -4.83 23.59
CA GLU A 45 -4.96 -5.74 24.27
C GLU A 45 -5.58 -7.09 24.68
N SER A 46 -6.83 -7.33 24.34
CA SER A 46 -7.52 -8.56 24.72
C SER A 46 -8.36 -9.15 23.60
N ILE A 47 -8.48 -10.48 23.62
CA ILE A 47 -9.26 -11.29 22.67
C ILE A 47 -10.01 -12.33 23.49
N ALA A 48 -11.24 -12.64 23.14
CA ALA A 48 -12.03 -13.70 23.76
C ALA A 48 -11.36 -15.07 23.58
N ASN A 49 -11.59 -15.99 24.53
CA ASN A 49 -11.04 -17.34 24.47
C ASN A 49 -11.88 -18.32 23.65
N GLU A 50 -13.13 -17.97 23.38
CA GLU A 50 -14.09 -18.79 22.64
C GLU A 50 -14.76 -17.95 21.55
N PRO A 51 -15.07 -18.57 20.38
CA PRO A 51 -15.74 -17.86 19.31
C PRO A 51 -17.26 -17.74 19.60
N THR A 52 -17.83 -16.67 19.09
CA THR A 52 -19.30 -16.47 19.04
C THR A 52 -19.74 -16.23 17.60
N PRO A 53 -20.98 -16.58 17.23
CA PRO A 53 -21.51 -16.19 15.93
C PRO A 53 -21.55 -14.67 15.81
N HIS A 54 -20.91 -14.12 14.77
CA HIS A 54 -20.89 -12.68 14.48
C HIS A 54 -21.36 -12.43 13.05
N GLU A 55 -22.25 -11.45 12.89
CA GLU A 55 -22.77 -11.05 11.59
C GLU A 55 -21.87 -9.98 10.96
N TRP A 56 -21.21 -10.33 9.86
CA TRP A 56 -20.32 -9.45 9.11
C TRP A 56 -21.00 -8.95 7.83
N ASN A 57 -20.93 -7.65 7.56
CA ASN A 57 -21.32 -7.08 6.28
C ASN A 57 -20.21 -7.32 5.27
N VAL A 58 -20.48 -8.15 4.27
CA VAL A 58 -19.52 -8.49 3.22
C VAL A 58 -19.98 -7.96 1.86
N VAL A 59 -19.02 -7.76 0.97
CA VAL A 59 -19.28 -7.47 -0.44
C VAL A 59 -18.78 -8.64 -1.26
N TRP A 60 -19.70 -9.27 -1.99
CA TRP A 60 -19.39 -10.32 -2.94
C TRP A 60 -19.12 -9.75 -4.33
N LEU A 61 -18.20 -10.39 -5.04
CA LEU A 61 -17.89 -10.12 -6.44
C LEU A 61 -17.65 -11.45 -7.15
N GLU A 62 -18.39 -11.71 -8.24
CA GLU A 62 -18.38 -13.03 -8.90
C GLU A 62 -18.51 -12.88 -10.42
N ASN A 63 -17.66 -13.64 -11.14
CA ASN A 63 -17.83 -13.91 -12.58
C ASN A 63 -17.94 -15.41 -12.84
N GLU A 64 -17.79 -15.84 -14.08
CA GLU A 64 -17.84 -17.25 -14.47
C GLU A 64 -16.74 -18.12 -13.85
N TYR A 65 -15.58 -17.55 -13.50
CA TYR A 65 -14.39 -18.28 -13.06
C TYR A 65 -14.05 -18.09 -11.59
N ILE A 66 -14.32 -16.91 -11.06
CA ILE A 66 -13.85 -16.51 -9.72
C ILE A 66 -14.98 -15.95 -8.88
N LYS A 67 -14.99 -16.29 -7.58
CA LYS A 67 -15.84 -15.67 -6.56
C LYS A 67 -14.97 -15.10 -5.44
N VAL A 68 -15.23 -13.84 -5.06
CA VAL A 68 -14.46 -13.08 -4.08
C VAL A 68 -15.38 -12.58 -2.97
N MET A 69 -14.93 -12.68 -1.71
CA MET A 69 -15.53 -12.02 -0.55
C MET A 69 -14.63 -10.90 -0.07
N VAL A 70 -15.13 -9.68 -0.04
CA VAL A 70 -14.46 -8.50 0.54
C VAL A 70 -15.11 -8.18 1.88
N MET A 71 -14.28 -7.88 2.89
CA MET A 71 -14.73 -7.51 4.24
C MET A 71 -14.38 -6.04 4.54
N PRO A 72 -15.28 -5.09 4.26
CA PRO A 72 -15.05 -3.68 4.58
C PRO A 72 -14.81 -3.45 6.07
N GLU A 73 -15.51 -4.14 6.94
CA GLU A 73 -15.40 -4.00 8.41
C GLU A 73 -14.06 -4.50 8.98
N LEU A 74 -13.28 -5.27 8.20
CA LEU A 74 -11.95 -5.75 8.56
C LEU A 74 -10.87 -5.21 7.61
N GLY A 75 -10.65 -3.90 7.65
CA GLY A 75 -9.62 -3.22 6.87
C GLY A 75 -9.84 -3.24 5.36
N GLY A 76 -11.01 -3.65 4.88
CA GLY A 76 -11.30 -3.74 3.44
C GLY A 76 -10.53 -4.85 2.73
N ARG A 77 -10.18 -5.93 3.43
CA ARG A 77 -9.42 -7.06 2.89
C ARG A 77 -10.26 -7.96 1.96
N ILE A 78 -9.61 -8.68 1.08
CA ILE A 78 -10.22 -9.86 0.45
C ILE A 78 -10.10 -11.02 1.44
N GLN A 79 -11.22 -11.55 1.93
CA GLN A 79 -11.24 -12.67 2.88
C GLN A 79 -11.25 -14.02 2.18
N MET A 80 -11.85 -14.09 0.99
CA MET A 80 -11.98 -15.32 0.21
C MET A 80 -11.75 -15.05 -1.27
N ALA A 81 -11.01 -15.92 -1.94
CA ALA A 81 -10.95 -15.97 -3.40
C ALA A 81 -11.00 -17.44 -3.85
N TYR A 82 -12.07 -17.77 -4.60
CA TYR A 82 -12.43 -19.13 -4.96
C TYR A 82 -12.36 -19.35 -6.47
N ASP A 83 -11.62 -20.37 -6.89
CA ASP A 83 -11.56 -20.86 -8.27
C ASP A 83 -12.73 -21.81 -8.53
N LYS A 84 -13.69 -21.39 -9.36
CA LYS A 84 -14.90 -22.15 -9.69
C LYS A 84 -14.63 -23.34 -10.64
N ILE A 85 -13.50 -23.31 -11.36
CA ILE A 85 -13.14 -24.41 -12.27
C ILE A 85 -12.60 -25.59 -11.47
N ARG A 86 -11.66 -25.34 -10.54
CA ARG A 86 -11.08 -26.38 -9.68
C ARG A 86 -11.87 -26.60 -8.38
N GLN A 87 -12.91 -25.78 -8.14
CA GLN A 87 -13.75 -25.83 -6.94
C GLN A 87 -12.91 -25.78 -5.66
N ARG A 88 -11.98 -24.80 -5.58
CA ARG A 88 -11.08 -24.63 -4.45
C ARG A 88 -10.79 -23.15 -4.17
N HIS A 89 -10.41 -22.86 -2.92
CA HIS A 89 -9.83 -21.57 -2.57
C HIS A 89 -8.39 -21.50 -3.10
N PHE A 90 -8.08 -20.50 -3.91
CA PHE A 90 -6.70 -20.26 -4.36
C PHE A 90 -5.97 -19.24 -3.46
N VAL A 91 -6.73 -18.55 -2.61
CA VAL A 91 -6.25 -17.77 -1.48
C VAL A 91 -6.76 -18.47 -0.21
N TYR A 92 -5.90 -18.64 0.81
CA TYR A 92 -6.26 -19.31 2.04
C TYR A 92 -7.49 -18.68 2.69
N TYR A 93 -8.60 -19.37 2.70
CA TYR A 93 -9.81 -18.96 3.40
C TYR A 93 -9.78 -19.46 4.84
N ASN A 94 -9.68 -18.51 5.79
CA ASN A 94 -9.87 -18.82 7.20
C ASN A 94 -11.36 -18.71 7.53
N HIS A 95 -11.99 -19.83 7.90
CA HIS A 95 -13.42 -19.93 8.14
C HIS A 95 -13.86 -19.37 9.50
N VAL A 96 -12.90 -18.99 10.34
CA VAL A 96 -13.09 -18.35 11.63
C VAL A 96 -12.32 -17.02 11.67
N ILE A 97 -12.91 -16.00 12.25
CA ILE A 97 -12.19 -14.76 12.56
C ILE A 97 -11.53 -14.92 13.92
N LYS A 98 -10.25 -15.33 13.90
CA LYS A 98 -9.46 -15.61 15.10
C LYS A 98 -8.25 -14.68 15.17
N PRO A 99 -8.40 -13.49 15.80
CA PRO A 99 -7.31 -12.54 15.88
C PRO A 99 -6.15 -13.03 16.75
N ALA A 100 -4.95 -12.53 16.43
CA ALA A 100 -3.79 -12.56 17.31
C ALA A 100 -3.28 -11.13 17.53
N LEU A 101 -2.70 -10.86 18.71
CA LEU A 101 -2.16 -9.54 19.05
C LEU A 101 -0.77 -9.33 18.44
N VAL A 102 -0.68 -9.42 17.11
CA VAL A 102 0.55 -9.22 16.33
C VAL A 102 0.48 -7.98 15.43
N GLY A 103 -0.70 -7.40 15.25
CA GLY A 103 -0.86 -6.12 14.56
C GLY A 103 -0.30 -4.96 15.38
N LEU A 104 -0.05 -3.83 14.72
CA LEU A 104 0.52 -2.64 15.36
C LEU A 104 -0.33 -2.15 16.55
N VAL A 105 -1.65 -2.09 16.38
CA VAL A 105 -2.59 -1.64 17.41
C VAL A 105 -3.31 -2.79 18.12
N GLY A 106 -2.84 -4.03 17.94
CA GLY A 106 -3.33 -5.24 18.58
C GLY A 106 -3.81 -6.29 17.60
N PRO A 107 -5.12 -6.42 17.33
CA PRO A 107 -5.67 -7.52 16.57
C PRO A 107 -5.19 -7.55 15.11
N TRP A 108 -4.88 -8.75 14.65
CA TRP A 108 -4.59 -9.09 13.26
C TRP A 108 -5.10 -10.52 12.98
N ILE A 109 -5.62 -10.77 11.80
CA ILE A 109 -6.13 -12.09 11.39
C ILE A 109 -5.35 -12.64 10.19
N SER A 110 -5.20 -13.95 10.18
CA SER A 110 -4.60 -14.68 9.06
C SER A 110 -5.60 -14.96 7.93
N GLY A 111 -5.09 -15.34 6.78
CA GLY A 111 -5.89 -15.72 5.61
C GLY A 111 -6.26 -14.54 4.71
N GLY A 112 -6.86 -14.81 3.57
CA GLY A 112 -7.26 -13.80 2.61
C GLY A 112 -6.08 -13.06 1.97
N ILE A 113 -6.35 -11.83 1.52
CA ILE A 113 -5.34 -10.85 1.08
C ILE A 113 -5.47 -9.60 1.94
N GLU A 114 -4.47 -9.33 2.77
CA GLU A 114 -4.32 -8.08 3.50
C GLU A 114 -3.58 -7.06 2.62
N PHE A 115 -3.99 -5.79 2.66
CA PHE A 115 -3.32 -4.70 1.97
C PHE A 115 -2.63 -3.80 2.99
N ASN A 116 -1.31 -3.91 3.09
CA ASN A 116 -0.48 -3.20 4.06
C ASN A 116 -0.01 -1.86 3.48
N TRP A 117 -0.53 -0.78 4.05
CA TRP A 117 -0.12 0.60 3.81
C TRP A 117 -0.59 1.48 4.98
N PRO A 118 -0.03 2.63 5.29
CA PRO A 118 1.23 3.19 4.79
C PRO A 118 2.45 2.51 5.40
N GLN A 119 2.23 1.48 6.22
CA GLN A 119 3.26 0.64 6.83
C GLN A 119 2.74 -0.77 7.11
N HIS A 120 3.62 -1.69 7.46
CA HIS A 120 3.30 -3.07 7.78
C HIS A 120 3.35 -3.29 9.32
N HIS A 121 2.40 -3.97 9.94
CA HIS A 121 1.07 -4.23 9.42
C HIS A 121 0.28 -2.92 9.39
N ARG A 122 -0.73 -2.83 8.49
CA ARG A 122 -1.60 -1.66 8.44
C ARG A 122 -2.21 -1.39 9.81
N PRO A 123 -2.12 -0.16 10.37
CA PRO A 123 -2.67 0.13 11.70
C PRO A 123 -4.15 -0.19 11.83
N THR A 124 -4.89 -0.06 10.73
CA THR A 124 -6.34 -0.24 10.65
C THR A 124 -6.76 -1.59 10.06
N THR A 125 -5.87 -2.59 10.07
CA THR A 125 -6.16 -3.93 9.50
C THR A 125 -7.38 -4.62 10.13
N TYR A 126 -7.74 -4.25 11.35
CA TYR A 126 -8.91 -4.74 12.10
C TYR A 126 -9.92 -3.62 12.38
N MET A 127 -10.03 -2.64 11.49
CA MET A 127 -10.96 -1.50 11.60
C MET A 127 -11.76 -1.35 10.31
N PRO A 128 -12.96 -0.76 10.37
CA PRO A 128 -13.78 -0.53 9.19
C PRO A 128 -13.10 0.40 8.18
N ALA A 129 -13.23 0.06 6.89
CA ALA A 129 -12.95 0.90 5.75
C ALA A 129 -14.25 1.19 5.00
N ASP A 130 -14.31 2.32 4.31
CA ASP A 130 -15.45 2.64 3.44
C ASP A 130 -15.43 1.79 2.18
N SER A 131 -16.61 1.53 1.58
CA SER A 131 -16.68 0.68 0.39
C SER A 131 -17.83 1.06 -0.53
N THR A 132 -17.59 0.91 -1.85
CA THR A 132 -18.63 1.10 -2.87
C THR A 132 -18.43 0.11 -4.02
N ILE A 133 -19.50 -0.09 -4.79
CA ILE A 133 -19.50 -0.94 -5.99
C ILE A 133 -19.59 -0.02 -7.21
N GLU A 134 -18.70 -0.22 -8.18
CA GLU A 134 -18.63 0.50 -9.44
C GLU A 134 -18.84 -0.48 -10.60
N GLU A 135 -19.86 -0.23 -11.41
CA GLU A 135 -20.08 -0.92 -12.70
C GLU A 135 -19.40 -0.09 -13.80
N ASN A 136 -18.44 -0.71 -14.50
CA ASN A 136 -17.67 -0.02 -15.52
C ASN A 136 -18.31 -0.20 -16.91
N GLU A 137 -18.06 0.74 -17.82
CA GLU A 137 -18.60 0.74 -19.19
C GLU A 137 -18.15 -0.48 -20.02
N ASP A 138 -17.00 -1.07 -19.68
CA ASP A 138 -16.46 -2.28 -20.33
C ASP A 138 -17.08 -3.59 -19.80
N GLY A 139 -18.08 -3.48 -18.93
CA GLY A 139 -18.76 -4.61 -18.30
C GLY A 139 -18.01 -5.24 -17.13
N SER A 140 -16.86 -4.71 -16.77
CA SER A 140 -16.18 -5.09 -15.52
C SER A 140 -16.89 -4.45 -14.31
N VAL A 141 -16.69 -5.05 -13.13
CA VAL A 141 -17.21 -4.51 -11.88
C VAL A 141 -16.08 -4.43 -10.88
N THR A 142 -16.00 -3.29 -10.18
CA THR A 142 -15.00 -3.02 -9.16
C THR A 142 -15.67 -2.82 -7.80
N VAL A 143 -15.20 -3.54 -6.80
CA VAL A 143 -15.48 -3.23 -5.39
C VAL A 143 -14.33 -2.37 -4.87
N TRP A 144 -14.63 -1.12 -4.55
CA TRP A 144 -13.68 -0.18 -3.99
C TRP A 144 -13.75 -0.18 -2.47
N VAL A 145 -12.59 -0.10 -1.84
CA VAL A 145 -12.44 0.21 -0.40
C VAL A 145 -11.54 1.42 -0.26
N SER A 146 -11.83 2.28 0.73
CA SER A 146 -11.08 3.52 0.95
C SER A 146 -10.96 3.85 2.43
N GLU A 147 -9.90 4.57 2.77
CA GLU A 147 -9.66 5.07 4.11
C GLU A 147 -8.86 6.36 4.09
N MET A 148 -9.19 7.29 4.99
CA MET A 148 -8.29 8.37 5.41
C MET A 148 -7.50 7.91 6.63
N GLU A 149 -6.23 7.59 6.43
CA GLU A 149 -5.32 7.10 7.45
C GLU A 149 -4.96 8.25 8.43
N LYS A 150 -5.03 7.97 9.75
CA LYS A 150 -4.99 9.00 10.79
C LYS A 150 -3.57 9.35 11.27
N MET A 151 -2.58 8.49 11.03
CA MET A 151 -1.22 8.68 11.53
C MET A 151 -0.43 9.65 10.65
N PHE A 152 -0.55 9.52 9.34
CA PHE A 152 0.17 10.31 8.34
C PHE A 152 -0.74 11.14 7.45
N HIS A 153 -2.06 11.08 7.68
CA HIS A 153 -3.08 11.80 6.92
C HIS A 153 -3.02 11.52 5.41
N GLN A 154 -2.71 10.28 5.06
CA GLN A 154 -2.77 9.80 3.68
C GLN A 154 -4.15 9.21 3.39
N LYS A 155 -4.55 9.22 2.13
CA LYS A 155 -5.72 8.50 1.65
C LYS A 155 -5.27 7.32 0.82
N GLY A 156 -5.78 6.14 1.11
CA GLY A 156 -5.56 4.93 0.32
C GLY A 156 -6.86 4.36 -0.20
N MET A 157 -6.81 3.86 -1.43
CA MET A 157 -7.92 3.15 -2.05
C MET A 157 -7.41 1.85 -2.67
N ALA A 158 -8.19 0.79 -2.54
CA ALA A 158 -7.98 -0.45 -3.27
C ALA A 158 -9.26 -0.84 -4.00
N GLY A 159 -9.16 -1.06 -5.31
CA GLY A 159 -10.27 -1.51 -6.16
C GLY A 159 -10.05 -2.95 -6.57
N PHE A 160 -11.00 -3.82 -6.29
CA PHE A 160 -10.99 -5.23 -6.65
C PHE A 160 -11.91 -5.43 -7.84
N THR A 161 -11.31 -5.70 -9.00
CA THR A 161 -12.06 -5.75 -10.26
C THR A 161 -12.08 -7.16 -10.82
N LEU A 162 -13.26 -7.63 -11.20
CA LEU A 162 -13.41 -8.78 -12.09
C LEU A 162 -13.84 -8.32 -13.49
N ARG A 163 -13.33 -9.03 -14.50
CA ARG A 163 -13.66 -8.80 -15.90
C ARG A 163 -14.42 -9.97 -16.49
N PRO A 164 -15.35 -9.73 -17.43
CA PRO A 164 -16.02 -10.84 -18.14
C PRO A 164 -14.97 -11.71 -18.86
N GLY A 165 -15.10 -13.02 -18.75
CA GLY A 165 -14.23 -13.98 -19.45
C GLY A 165 -12.79 -14.08 -18.92
N CYS A 166 -12.47 -13.49 -17.75
CA CYS A 166 -11.13 -13.49 -17.19
C CYS A 166 -11.06 -14.20 -15.84
N ALA A 167 -10.07 -15.07 -15.68
CA ALA A 167 -9.81 -15.84 -14.46
C ALA A 167 -8.71 -15.20 -13.60
N TYR A 168 -8.82 -13.89 -13.32
CA TYR A 168 -7.95 -13.15 -12.40
C TYR A 168 -8.71 -12.07 -11.64
N ILE A 169 -8.16 -11.66 -10.50
CA ILE A 169 -8.58 -10.47 -9.76
C ILE A 169 -7.59 -9.36 -10.11
N GLU A 170 -8.08 -8.24 -10.65
CA GLU A 170 -7.30 -7.03 -10.85
C GLU A 170 -7.40 -6.15 -9.60
N ILE A 171 -6.27 -5.82 -8.99
CA ILE A 171 -6.18 -4.93 -7.84
C ILE A 171 -5.70 -3.56 -8.33
N LYS A 172 -6.53 -2.55 -8.21
CA LYS A 172 -6.19 -1.15 -8.50
C LYS A 172 -5.82 -0.47 -7.18
N GLY A 173 -4.60 0.03 -7.05
CA GLY A 173 -4.17 0.79 -5.88
C GLY A 173 -4.07 2.27 -6.20
N VAL A 174 -4.55 3.11 -5.27
CA VAL A 174 -4.43 4.57 -5.31
C VAL A 174 -3.97 5.06 -3.95
N LEU A 175 -2.84 5.76 -3.91
CA LEU A 175 -2.29 6.36 -2.69
C LEU A 175 -2.14 7.87 -2.90
N TYR A 176 -2.74 8.66 -2.04
CA TYR A 176 -2.73 10.11 -2.09
C TYR A 176 -2.23 10.73 -0.79
N ASN A 177 -1.21 11.56 -0.88
CA ASN A 177 -0.73 12.36 0.23
C ASN A 177 -1.60 13.62 0.38
N ARG A 178 -2.47 13.66 1.39
CA ARG A 178 -3.36 14.80 1.67
C ARG A 178 -2.65 15.98 2.33
N THR A 179 -1.36 15.85 2.67
CA THR A 179 -0.61 16.85 3.43
C THR A 179 0.25 17.75 2.55
N ASP A 180 0.63 18.89 3.09
CA ASP A 180 1.52 19.87 2.49
C ASP A 180 3.02 19.55 2.66
N MET A 181 3.34 18.36 3.16
CA MET A 181 4.72 17.89 3.37
C MET A 181 4.91 16.51 2.76
N PRO A 182 6.14 16.14 2.37
CA PRO A 182 6.44 14.78 1.94
C PRO A 182 6.09 13.76 3.04
N GLN A 183 5.48 12.65 2.66
CA GLN A 183 5.20 11.52 3.55
C GLN A 183 5.86 10.26 2.99
N THR A 184 6.20 9.33 3.85
CA THR A 184 6.69 8.02 3.40
C THR A 184 5.56 6.99 3.43
N PHE A 185 5.66 5.98 2.60
CA PHE A 185 4.76 4.84 2.58
C PHE A 185 5.48 3.58 2.12
N LEU A 186 4.87 2.45 2.40
CA LEU A 186 5.08 1.21 1.67
C LEU A 186 3.71 0.64 1.30
N TRP A 187 3.68 -0.22 0.28
CA TRP A 187 2.53 -1.02 -0.08
C TRP A 187 2.96 -2.46 -0.27
N TRP A 188 2.28 -3.38 0.44
CA TRP A 188 2.39 -4.81 0.23
C TRP A 188 1.00 -5.42 0.16
N ALA A 189 0.67 -6.05 -0.97
CA ALA A 189 -0.44 -6.98 -1.02
C ALA A 189 0.03 -8.30 -0.42
N ASN A 190 -0.69 -8.81 0.56
CA ASN A 190 -0.27 -9.93 1.40
C ASN A 190 -1.26 -11.10 1.29
N PRO A 191 -1.29 -11.85 0.16
CA PRO A 191 -2.10 -13.04 0.05
C PRO A 191 -1.53 -14.18 0.89
N ALA A 192 -2.39 -14.81 1.66
CA ALA A 192 -2.12 -16.08 2.30
C ALA A 192 -2.48 -17.23 1.34
N VAL A 193 -1.65 -18.26 1.29
CA VAL A 193 -1.91 -19.49 0.53
C VAL A 193 -1.72 -20.71 1.41
N GLU A 194 -2.61 -21.68 1.30
CA GLU A 194 -2.51 -22.94 2.04
C GLU A 194 -1.30 -23.74 1.57
N VAL A 195 -0.57 -24.33 2.49
CA VAL A 195 0.65 -25.09 2.19
C VAL A 195 0.66 -26.45 2.85
N ASN A 196 1.50 -27.34 2.31
CA ASN A 196 1.79 -28.67 2.85
C ASN A 196 3.20 -29.09 2.42
N ASP A 197 3.60 -30.32 2.75
CA ASP A 197 4.93 -30.85 2.45
C ASP A 197 5.23 -30.97 0.94
N GLN A 198 4.21 -30.87 0.08
CA GLN A 198 4.32 -30.89 -1.38
C GLN A 198 4.31 -29.48 -1.99
N TYR A 199 4.22 -28.44 -1.17
CA TYR A 199 4.18 -27.05 -1.63
C TYR A 199 5.57 -26.54 -1.98
N ARG A 200 5.63 -25.79 -3.10
CA ARG A 200 6.82 -25.11 -3.59
C ARG A 200 6.51 -23.64 -3.92
N SER A 201 7.39 -22.74 -3.45
CA SER A 201 7.37 -21.34 -3.87
C SER A 201 7.88 -21.21 -5.31
N VAL A 202 7.25 -20.34 -6.08
CA VAL A 202 7.56 -20.05 -7.48
C VAL A 202 8.06 -18.63 -7.59
N PHE A 203 9.37 -18.46 -7.44
CA PHE A 203 10.04 -17.21 -7.77
C PHE A 203 10.53 -17.23 -9.22
N PRO A 204 10.68 -16.06 -9.86
CA PRO A 204 11.28 -15.95 -11.19
C PRO A 204 12.64 -16.64 -11.29
N PRO A 205 12.99 -17.14 -12.49
CA PRO A 205 14.22 -17.90 -12.68
C PRO A 205 15.52 -17.09 -12.49
N ASP A 206 15.44 -15.75 -12.54
CA ASP A 206 16.57 -14.86 -12.31
C ASP A 206 16.84 -14.53 -10.84
N ILE A 207 16.00 -15.00 -9.91
CA ILE A 207 16.25 -14.82 -8.48
C ILE A 207 17.23 -15.88 -7.99
N ASN A 208 18.46 -15.45 -7.70
CA ASN A 208 19.55 -16.30 -7.19
C ASN A 208 19.87 -16.04 -5.70
N ALA A 209 19.27 -15.04 -5.09
CA ALA A 209 19.47 -14.69 -3.69
C ALA A 209 18.18 -14.14 -3.05
N VAL A 210 18.08 -14.31 -1.74
CA VAL A 210 16.96 -13.82 -0.93
C VAL A 210 17.46 -13.14 0.33
N PHE A 211 16.73 -12.10 0.77
CA PHE A 211 16.93 -11.41 2.04
C PHE A 211 15.85 -11.77 3.07
N ASP A 212 16.19 -11.61 4.35
CA ASP A 212 15.20 -11.47 5.40
C ASP A 212 14.73 -10.00 5.54
N HIS A 213 13.82 -9.75 6.48
CA HIS A 213 13.37 -8.40 6.81
C HIS A 213 14.54 -7.50 7.22
N GLY A 214 14.63 -6.33 6.59
CA GLY A 214 15.70 -5.37 6.85
C GLY A 214 17.06 -5.80 6.34
N LYS A 215 17.11 -6.80 5.47
CA LYS A 215 18.37 -7.28 4.83
C LYS A 215 19.44 -7.75 5.83
N ARG A 216 19.03 -8.25 7.00
CA ARG A 216 19.97 -8.66 8.08
C ARG A 216 20.65 -10.00 7.79
N ALA A 217 19.98 -10.88 7.06
CA ALA A 217 20.52 -12.14 6.58
C ALA A 217 20.28 -12.26 5.07
N VAL A 218 21.21 -12.91 4.40
CA VAL A 218 21.19 -13.16 2.95
C VAL A 218 21.47 -14.61 2.69
N SER A 219 20.80 -15.22 1.72
CA SER A 219 21.07 -16.61 1.28
C SER A 219 21.02 -16.71 -0.22
N SER A 220 21.76 -17.65 -0.78
CA SER A 220 21.50 -18.15 -2.12
C SER A 220 20.11 -18.78 -2.22
N PHE A 221 19.52 -18.78 -3.41
CA PHE A 221 18.21 -19.31 -3.70
C PHE A 221 18.21 -20.01 -5.08
N PRO A 222 17.48 -21.13 -5.28
CA PRO A 222 16.65 -21.84 -4.31
C PRO A 222 17.44 -22.70 -3.31
N ILE A 223 18.69 -23.03 -3.59
CA ILE A 223 19.53 -23.83 -2.69
C ILE A 223 20.25 -22.91 -1.72
N ALA A 224 19.81 -22.91 -0.47
CA ALA A 224 20.48 -22.20 0.61
C ALA A 224 21.74 -22.94 1.04
N THR A 225 22.81 -22.18 1.35
CA THR A 225 24.06 -22.69 1.89
C THR A 225 24.52 -21.78 3.06
N GLY A 226 25.22 -22.38 4.03
CA GLY A 226 25.65 -21.63 5.21
C GLY A 226 24.52 -21.34 6.20
N THR A 227 24.63 -20.27 6.96
CA THR A 227 23.63 -19.89 7.98
C THR A 227 22.68 -18.82 7.46
N TYR A 228 21.38 -19.09 7.51
CA TYR A 228 20.35 -18.11 7.21
C TYR A 228 19.32 -18.08 8.32
N TYR A 229 19.06 -16.91 8.89
CA TYR A 229 18.09 -16.68 9.96
C TYR A 229 18.18 -17.73 11.10
N LYS A 230 19.41 -17.94 11.61
CA LYS A 230 19.77 -18.89 12.69
C LYS A 230 19.67 -20.37 12.34
N MET A 231 19.36 -20.73 11.10
CA MET A 231 19.34 -22.11 10.62
C MET A 231 20.60 -22.41 9.81
N ASP A 232 21.16 -23.60 10.06
CA ASP A 232 22.32 -24.10 9.29
C ASP A 232 21.85 -24.86 8.06
N TYR A 233 22.14 -24.31 6.89
CA TYR A 233 21.89 -24.88 5.58
C TYR A 233 23.16 -25.31 4.86
N SER A 234 24.27 -25.49 5.57
CA SER A 234 25.60 -25.79 4.99
C SER A 234 25.62 -27.07 4.12
N ALA A 235 24.68 -27.97 4.33
CA ALA A 235 24.53 -29.16 3.51
C ALA A 235 23.95 -28.91 2.10
N GLY A 236 23.49 -27.69 1.81
CA GLY A 236 22.74 -27.36 0.61
C GLY A 236 21.27 -27.81 0.70
N VAL A 237 20.35 -26.88 0.96
CA VAL A 237 18.92 -27.18 1.17
C VAL A 237 18.06 -26.33 0.25
N ASP A 238 17.16 -26.95 -0.50
CA ASP A 238 16.19 -26.26 -1.33
C ASP A 238 15.09 -25.61 -0.46
N ILE A 239 15.25 -24.30 -0.19
CA ILE A 239 14.33 -23.50 0.61
C ILE A 239 13.11 -22.99 -0.17
N SER A 240 12.98 -23.34 -1.45
CA SER A 240 11.72 -23.14 -2.17
C SER A 240 10.63 -24.13 -1.74
N ASN A 241 11.01 -25.26 -1.11
CA ASN A 241 10.08 -26.26 -0.62
C ASN A 241 9.70 -25.98 0.84
N TYR A 242 8.41 -25.81 1.12
CA TYR A 242 7.88 -25.49 2.45
C TYR A 242 8.34 -26.47 3.53
N ARG A 243 8.40 -27.77 3.23
CA ARG A 243 8.85 -28.82 4.17
C ARG A 243 10.26 -28.61 4.73
N ASN A 244 11.09 -27.84 4.05
CA ASN A 244 12.46 -27.57 4.44
C ASN A 244 12.61 -26.32 5.32
N ILE A 245 11.56 -25.53 5.49
CA ILE A 245 11.57 -24.29 6.26
C ILE A 245 11.02 -24.56 7.66
N LYS A 246 11.88 -24.61 8.67
CA LYS A 246 11.51 -25.06 10.03
C LYS A 246 11.13 -23.94 10.99
N VAL A 247 11.56 -22.72 10.75
CA VAL A 247 11.39 -21.56 11.67
C VAL A 247 10.74 -20.39 10.96
N PRO A 248 10.11 -19.46 11.70
CA PRO A 248 9.55 -18.25 11.11
C PRO A 248 10.62 -17.46 10.38
N THR A 249 10.40 -17.21 9.11
CA THR A 249 11.34 -16.43 8.30
C THR A 249 10.70 -15.89 7.03
N SER A 250 11.38 -14.91 6.44
CA SER A 250 11.02 -14.34 5.16
C SER A 250 12.12 -14.55 4.13
N TYR A 251 11.71 -14.61 2.88
CA TYR A 251 12.55 -14.70 1.72
C TYR A 251 12.11 -13.62 0.74
N MET A 252 12.88 -12.55 0.62
CA MET A 252 12.64 -11.47 -0.33
C MET A 252 13.59 -11.63 -1.50
N GLY A 253 13.06 -11.89 -2.68
CA GLY A 253 13.82 -12.09 -3.90
C GLY A 253 14.59 -10.83 -4.28
N VAL A 254 15.86 -11.00 -4.62
CA VAL A 254 16.75 -9.90 -5.00
C VAL A 254 16.64 -9.66 -6.50
N ASN A 255 16.31 -8.41 -6.87
CA ASN A 255 16.40 -7.87 -8.23
C ASN A 255 15.95 -8.82 -9.35
N SER A 256 14.65 -8.88 -9.60
CA SER A 256 14.09 -9.64 -10.71
C SER A 256 13.58 -8.71 -11.82
N ARG A 257 13.84 -9.07 -13.08
CA ARG A 257 13.26 -8.42 -14.26
C ARG A 257 11.92 -9.03 -14.68
N PHE A 258 11.47 -10.08 -14.01
CA PHE A 258 10.21 -10.75 -14.30
C PHE A 258 9.05 -10.11 -13.52
N ASN A 259 7.86 -10.28 -14.03
CA ASN A 259 6.63 -9.64 -13.57
C ASN A 259 5.79 -10.53 -12.64
N PHE A 260 6.31 -11.63 -12.12
CA PHE A 260 5.51 -12.60 -11.37
C PHE A 260 6.21 -13.13 -10.12
N GLU A 261 5.42 -13.66 -9.21
CA GLU A 261 5.76 -14.58 -8.14
C GLU A 261 4.55 -15.41 -7.75
N GLY A 262 4.76 -16.55 -7.08
CA GLY A 262 3.63 -17.37 -6.66
C GLY A 262 4.05 -18.63 -5.92
N GLY A 263 3.16 -19.61 -5.92
CA GLY A 263 3.38 -20.89 -5.32
C GLY A 263 2.53 -21.99 -5.95
N TYR A 264 2.97 -23.22 -5.78
CA TYR A 264 2.38 -24.39 -6.40
C TYR A 264 2.34 -25.58 -5.46
N GLU A 265 1.18 -26.21 -5.37
CA GLU A 265 0.98 -27.46 -4.65
C GLU A 265 1.08 -28.64 -5.63
N ASN A 266 2.10 -29.48 -5.45
CA ASN A 266 2.33 -30.61 -6.35
C ASN A 266 1.31 -31.75 -6.20
N ASP A 267 0.67 -31.88 -5.04
CA ASP A 267 -0.36 -32.91 -4.80
C ASP A 267 -1.70 -32.56 -5.43
N THR A 268 -2.10 -31.28 -5.39
CA THR A 268 -3.35 -30.80 -5.99
C THR A 268 -3.18 -30.31 -7.43
N GLN A 269 -1.94 -30.22 -7.91
CA GLN A 269 -1.57 -29.67 -9.23
C GLN A 269 -2.18 -28.30 -9.47
N ALA A 270 -2.17 -27.44 -8.45
CA ALA A 270 -2.74 -26.10 -8.52
C ALA A 270 -1.89 -25.10 -7.74
N GLY A 271 -2.02 -23.81 -8.06
CA GLY A 271 -1.28 -22.74 -7.42
C GLY A 271 -1.97 -21.41 -7.51
N MET A 272 -1.34 -20.40 -6.91
CA MET A 272 -1.68 -18.98 -7.03
C MET A 272 -0.48 -18.23 -7.58
N LEU A 273 -0.74 -17.30 -8.51
CA LEU A 273 0.28 -16.42 -9.06
C LEU A 273 -0.14 -14.96 -8.88
N HIS A 274 0.82 -14.14 -8.53
CA HIS A 274 0.77 -12.67 -8.62
C HIS A 274 1.49 -12.23 -9.90
N VAL A 275 0.92 -11.26 -10.58
CA VAL A 275 1.56 -10.61 -11.74
C VAL A 275 1.42 -9.09 -11.62
N ALA A 276 2.53 -8.38 -11.76
CA ALA A 276 2.56 -6.93 -11.93
C ALA A 276 3.89 -6.50 -12.57
N SER A 277 3.91 -5.35 -13.23
CA SER A 277 5.16 -4.82 -13.80
C SER A 277 6.22 -4.64 -12.71
N HIS A 278 7.39 -5.26 -12.88
CA HIS A 278 8.53 -5.15 -11.96
C HIS A 278 9.06 -3.71 -11.83
N HIS A 279 8.74 -2.82 -12.77
CA HIS A 279 9.17 -1.41 -12.72
C HIS A 279 8.51 -0.62 -11.58
N PHE A 280 7.30 -0.99 -11.15
CA PHE A 280 6.65 -0.37 -10.00
C PHE A 280 6.31 -1.38 -8.89
N SER A 281 6.28 -2.68 -9.19
CA SER A 281 6.06 -3.77 -8.23
C SER A 281 7.25 -4.73 -8.19
N PRO A 282 8.43 -4.28 -7.74
CA PRO A 282 9.64 -5.10 -7.70
C PRO A 282 9.62 -6.10 -6.54
N GLY A 283 8.92 -5.80 -5.46
CA GLY A 283 8.91 -6.60 -4.23
C GLY A 283 8.26 -7.96 -4.42
N LYS A 284 9.04 -9.02 -4.22
CA LYS A 284 8.63 -10.42 -4.28
C LYS A 284 9.07 -11.11 -3.01
N LYS A 285 8.09 -11.53 -2.19
CA LYS A 285 8.40 -12.01 -0.85
C LYS A 285 7.55 -13.22 -0.47
N GLN A 286 8.18 -14.22 0.08
CA GLN A 286 7.51 -15.24 0.88
C GLN A 286 7.77 -15.00 2.36
N TRP A 287 6.74 -15.17 3.19
CA TRP A 287 6.87 -15.24 4.64
C TRP A 287 6.15 -16.48 5.18
N THR A 288 6.69 -17.11 6.22
CA THR A 288 6.11 -18.32 6.82
C THR A 288 6.39 -18.38 8.32
N TRP A 289 5.47 -18.97 9.08
CA TRP A 289 5.70 -19.40 10.46
C TRP A 289 6.67 -20.59 10.56
N GLY A 290 6.91 -21.26 9.44
CA GLY A 290 7.72 -22.46 9.36
C GLY A 290 6.95 -23.75 9.68
N ASN A 291 7.53 -24.87 9.29
CA ASN A 291 6.94 -26.21 9.40
C ASN A 291 7.45 -26.98 10.64
N GLY A 292 8.10 -26.30 11.58
CA GLY A 292 8.48 -26.86 12.87
C GLY A 292 7.38 -26.67 13.94
N ASP A 293 7.66 -27.10 15.18
CA ASP A 293 6.69 -27.07 16.29
C ASP A 293 6.16 -25.68 16.60
N PHE A 294 7.02 -24.65 16.50
CA PHE A 294 6.64 -23.26 16.69
C PHE A 294 5.63 -22.81 15.64
N GLY A 295 5.86 -23.12 14.37
CA GLY A 295 4.94 -22.79 13.28
C GLY A 295 3.59 -23.47 13.45
N ARG A 296 3.60 -24.76 13.79
CA ARG A 296 2.37 -25.53 14.05
C ARG A 296 1.59 -25.03 15.26
N ALA A 297 2.27 -24.47 16.26
CA ALA A 297 1.60 -23.80 17.38
C ALA A 297 0.87 -22.52 16.90
N TRP A 298 1.48 -21.78 15.98
CA TRP A 298 0.84 -20.62 15.37
C TRP A 298 -0.33 -20.98 14.46
N ASP A 299 -0.24 -22.08 13.68
CA ASP A 299 -1.37 -22.56 12.89
C ASP A 299 -2.61 -22.79 13.78
N ARG A 300 -2.43 -23.44 14.93
CA ARG A 300 -3.52 -23.63 15.92
C ARG A 300 -4.00 -22.34 16.59
N ASN A 301 -3.11 -21.38 16.75
CA ASN A 301 -3.47 -20.09 17.36
C ASN A 301 -4.28 -19.19 16.42
N LEU A 302 -4.16 -19.38 15.11
CA LEU A 302 -4.73 -18.49 14.09
C LEU A 302 -5.98 -19.03 13.40
N THR A 303 -6.32 -20.32 13.60
CA THR A 303 -7.52 -20.94 13.05
C THR A 303 -8.04 -22.03 13.98
N ASP A 304 -9.22 -22.55 13.69
CA ASP A 304 -9.81 -23.71 14.33
C ASP A 304 -9.93 -24.89 13.35
N GLU A 305 -10.17 -26.09 13.86
CA GLU A 305 -10.56 -27.21 13.01
C GLU A 305 -11.98 -26.99 12.50
N ALA A 306 -12.19 -27.07 11.19
CA ALA A 306 -13.51 -26.96 10.62
C ALA A 306 -14.37 -28.20 10.95
N SER A 307 -15.60 -27.98 11.41
CA SER A 307 -16.61 -29.00 11.48
C SER A 307 -16.97 -29.52 10.08
N ALA A 308 -17.65 -30.68 10.01
CA ALA A 308 -18.10 -31.22 8.72
C ALA A 308 -19.09 -30.28 7.98
N ASP A 309 -19.92 -29.57 8.75
CA ASP A 309 -20.88 -28.62 8.20
C ASP A 309 -20.18 -27.35 7.68
N GLU A 310 -19.23 -26.79 8.42
CA GLU A 310 -18.41 -25.66 7.99
C GLU A 310 -17.56 -26.02 6.76
N ALA A 311 -16.92 -27.19 6.75
CA ALA A 311 -16.15 -27.68 5.61
C ALA A 311 -17.03 -27.77 4.35
N LYS A 312 -18.27 -28.21 4.47
CA LYS A 312 -19.24 -28.26 3.38
C LYS A 312 -19.71 -26.86 2.97
N GLN A 313 -20.09 -26.05 3.93
CA GLN A 313 -20.61 -24.69 3.70
C GLN A 313 -19.57 -23.83 2.96
N TRP A 314 -18.33 -23.86 3.40
CA TRP A 314 -17.27 -23.01 2.89
C TRP A 314 -16.35 -23.70 1.89
N GLN A 315 -16.70 -24.92 1.48
CA GLN A 315 -15.94 -25.71 0.48
C GLN A 315 -14.46 -25.87 0.87
N ILE A 316 -14.23 -26.25 2.12
CA ILE A 316 -12.90 -26.50 2.67
C ILE A 316 -12.58 -27.99 2.47
N ASP A 317 -11.59 -28.28 1.63
CA ASP A 317 -11.22 -29.65 1.26
C ASP A 317 -10.48 -30.42 2.35
N ARG A 318 -9.80 -29.71 3.24
CA ARG A 318 -8.92 -30.29 4.26
C ARG A 318 -9.46 -30.02 5.66
N LYS A 319 -9.35 -31.08 6.51
CA LYS A 319 -9.66 -30.98 7.93
C LYS A 319 -8.39 -30.69 8.73
N GLY A 320 -8.58 -30.18 9.96
CA GLY A 320 -7.50 -29.88 10.89
C GLY A 320 -6.95 -28.47 10.75
N PHE A 321 -5.87 -28.22 11.48
CA PHE A 321 -5.17 -26.94 11.45
C PHE A 321 -4.35 -26.85 10.16
N ARG A 322 -4.71 -25.90 9.32
CA ARG A 322 -4.13 -25.72 7.98
C ARG A 322 -3.00 -24.71 8.02
N PRO A 323 -1.74 -25.13 7.77
CA PRO A 323 -0.64 -24.18 7.64
C PRO A 323 -0.78 -23.34 6.38
N TYR A 324 -0.24 -22.12 6.44
CA TYR A 324 -0.22 -21.21 5.31
C TYR A 324 1.12 -20.48 5.23
N ILE A 325 1.39 -19.90 4.07
CA ILE A 325 2.44 -18.90 3.86
C ILE A 325 1.84 -17.64 3.28
N GLU A 326 2.59 -16.55 3.33
CA GLU A 326 2.25 -15.28 2.72
C GLU A 326 3.16 -15.05 1.51
N LEU A 327 2.56 -14.86 0.33
CA LEU A 327 3.24 -14.49 -0.91
C LEU A 327 3.01 -13.00 -1.14
N MET A 328 3.90 -12.18 -0.61
CA MET A 328 3.67 -10.73 -0.54
C MET A 328 4.27 -10.00 -1.75
N ALA A 329 3.46 -9.18 -2.39
CA ALA A 329 3.84 -8.37 -3.54
C ALA A 329 3.97 -6.89 -3.16
N GLY A 330 5.20 -6.36 -3.24
CA GLY A 330 5.53 -4.99 -2.88
C GLY A 330 5.46 -4.03 -4.06
N VAL A 331 4.85 -2.86 -3.86
CA VAL A 331 4.78 -1.78 -4.85
C VAL A 331 5.59 -0.59 -4.36
N TYR A 332 6.48 -0.08 -5.21
CA TYR A 332 7.49 0.94 -4.90
C TYR A 332 8.37 0.56 -3.71
N THR A 333 8.58 -0.73 -3.49
CA THR A 333 9.40 -1.27 -2.42
C THR A 333 9.97 -2.63 -2.84
N GLU A 334 11.24 -2.89 -2.55
CA GLU A 334 11.94 -4.13 -2.88
C GLU A 334 12.09 -5.05 -1.67
N ASN A 335 12.18 -4.46 -0.50
CA ASN A 335 12.30 -5.18 0.77
C ASN A 335 11.43 -4.47 1.82
N GLN A 336 10.97 -5.18 2.79
CA GLN A 336 10.33 -4.60 3.95
C GLN A 336 11.41 -4.36 5.03
N PRO A 337 11.64 -3.13 5.48
CA PRO A 337 10.79 -1.93 5.44
C PRO A 337 11.28 -0.83 4.48
N ASP A 338 11.54 -1.12 3.23
CA ASP A 338 11.97 -0.08 2.28
C ASP A 338 10.77 0.82 1.95
N PHE A 339 10.70 1.99 2.61
CA PHE A 339 9.68 2.99 2.36
C PHE A 339 10.00 3.85 1.15
N THR A 340 8.98 4.32 0.46
CA THR A 340 9.09 5.29 -0.65
C THR A 340 8.37 6.58 -0.30
N TRP A 341 8.72 7.68 -0.98
CA TRP A 341 8.14 8.99 -0.77
C TRP A 341 6.89 9.24 -1.63
N LEU A 342 5.89 9.87 -1.01
CA LEU A 342 4.82 10.61 -1.65
C LEU A 342 5.06 12.10 -1.37
N MET A 343 5.23 12.88 -2.43
CA MET A 343 5.44 14.32 -2.31
C MET A 343 4.14 15.00 -1.86
N PRO A 344 4.18 16.26 -1.43
CA PRO A 344 2.98 16.98 -1.03
C PRO A 344 1.90 16.92 -2.11
N TYR A 345 0.70 16.44 -1.75
CA TYR A 345 -0.47 16.29 -2.64
C TYR A 345 -0.30 15.36 -3.84
N GLU A 346 0.78 14.57 -3.86
CA GLU A 346 1.02 13.57 -4.91
C GLU A 346 0.06 12.38 -4.78
N GLU A 347 -0.39 11.89 -5.94
CA GLU A 347 -1.14 10.65 -6.07
C GLU A 347 -0.36 9.64 -6.91
N LYS A 348 -0.29 8.39 -6.45
CA LYS A 348 0.30 7.26 -7.18
C LYS A 348 -0.76 6.21 -7.47
N HIS A 349 -0.76 5.71 -8.71
CA HIS A 349 -1.61 4.63 -9.18
C HIS A 349 -0.78 3.42 -9.60
N PHE A 350 -1.33 2.23 -9.35
CA PHE A 350 -0.72 0.98 -9.80
C PHE A 350 -1.77 -0.12 -9.92
N VAL A 351 -1.40 -1.19 -10.61
CA VAL A 351 -2.26 -2.36 -10.81
C VAL A 351 -1.47 -3.63 -10.55
N GLN A 352 -2.07 -4.56 -9.81
CA GLN A 352 -1.57 -5.90 -9.55
C GLN A 352 -2.64 -6.93 -9.93
N TYR A 353 -2.25 -8.15 -10.27
CA TYR A 353 -3.16 -9.23 -10.63
C TYR A 353 -2.89 -10.45 -9.78
N PHE A 354 -3.95 -11.08 -9.25
CA PHE A 354 -3.89 -12.35 -8.55
C PHE A 354 -4.76 -13.37 -9.26
N MET A 355 -4.23 -14.57 -9.49
CA MET A 355 -4.92 -15.57 -10.31
C MET A 355 -4.61 -17.00 -9.88
N PRO A 356 -5.61 -17.90 -9.93
CA PRO A 356 -5.35 -19.32 -9.81
C PRO A 356 -4.71 -19.84 -11.10
N TYR A 357 -3.86 -20.86 -10.97
CA TYR A 357 -3.39 -21.63 -12.11
C TYR A 357 -3.27 -23.11 -11.76
N ARG A 358 -3.13 -23.95 -12.76
CA ARG A 358 -3.13 -25.41 -12.57
C ARG A 358 -2.24 -26.13 -13.56
N GLU A 359 -1.82 -27.34 -13.20
CA GLU A 359 -1.12 -28.35 -14.03
C GLU A 359 0.15 -27.84 -14.72
N LEU A 360 0.53 -26.59 -14.45
CA LEU A 360 1.69 -25.93 -15.09
C LEU A 360 3.00 -26.26 -14.38
N GLY A 361 2.98 -26.56 -13.09
CA GLY A 361 4.19 -26.71 -12.28
C GLY A 361 4.83 -25.35 -11.98
N VAL A 362 6.16 -25.31 -12.03
CA VAL A 362 6.95 -24.09 -11.80
C VAL A 362 6.92 -23.18 -13.02
N VAL A 363 6.24 -22.06 -12.90
CA VAL A 363 6.12 -21.05 -13.96
C VAL A 363 7.50 -20.48 -14.31
N LYS A 364 7.78 -20.34 -15.60
CA LYS A 364 9.02 -19.77 -16.13
C LYS A 364 8.85 -18.37 -16.68
N GLU A 365 7.67 -18.05 -17.19
CA GLU A 365 7.30 -16.71 -17.66
C GLU A 365 5.81 -16.52 -17.47
N ALA A 366 5.39 -15.30 -17.11
CA ALA A 366 3.98 -14.97 -16.90
C ALA A 366 3.64 -13.51 -17.22
N SER A 367 2.44 -13.35 -17.74
CA SER A 367 1.70 -12.09 -17.82
C SER A 367 0.32 -12.26 -17.20
N LYS A 368 -0.48 -11.18 -17.11
CA LYS A 368 -1.88 -11.32 -16.66
C LYS A 368 -2.74 -12.24 -17.54
N ASP A 369 -2.35 -12.44 -18.79
CA ASP A 369 -3.12 -13.19 -19.79
C ASP A 369 -2.63 -14.62 -19.96
N LEU A 370 -1.33 -14.86 -19.78
CA LEU A 370 -0.65 -16.11 -20.12
C LEU A 370 0.40 -16.48 -19.10
N MET A 371 0.59 -17.78 -18.90
CA MET A 371 1.67 -18.37 -18.11
C MET A 371 2.25 -19.55 -18.88
N MET A 372 3.56 -19.74 -18.78
CA MET A 372 4.19 -20.91 -19.38
C MET A 372 5.18 -21.60 -18.45
N ASN A 373 5.34 -22.88 -18.68
CA ASN A 373 6.43 -23.70 -18.17
C ASN A 373 7.03 -24.51 -19.32
N ILE A 374 8.32 -24.75 -19.26
CA ILE A 374 9.04 -25.65 -20.16
C ILE A 374 10.07 -26.43 -19.37
N GLU A 375 10.10 -27.73 -19.58
CA GLU A 375 10.96 -28.66 -18.83
C GLU A 375 11.59 -29.67 -19.77
N ARG A 376 12.83 -30.03 -19.45
CA ARG A 376 13.52 -31.12 -20.10
C ARG A 376 12.96 -32.45 -19.57
N LEU A 377 12.56 -33.33 -20.47
CA LEU A 377 12.19 -34.70 -20.10
C LEU A 377 13.44 -35.58 -20.04
N SER A 378 13.65 -36.26 -18.93
CA SER A 378 14.69 -37.29 -18.84
C SER A 378 14.38 -38.39 -19.84
N PRO A 379 15.36 -38.90 -20.62
CA PRO A 379 15.12 -40.02 -21.50
C PRO A 379 14.57 -41.19 -20.68
N ALA A 380 13.46 -41.79 -21.11
CA ALA A 380 12.99 -43.02 -20.55
C ALA A 380 14.08 -44.11 -20.76
N PRO A 381 14.40 -44.91 -19.75
CA PRO A 381 15.50 -45.91 -19.83
C PRO A 381 15.38 -46.94 -20.99
N SER A 382 14.29 -46.93 -21.73
CA SER A 382 13.93 -47.99 -22.66
C SER A 382 13.83 -47.60 -24.15
N LEU A 383 14.04 -46.35 -24.55
CA LEU A 383 13.69 -45.92 -25.93
C LEU A 383 14.78 -45.41 -26.84
N SER A 384 16.05 -45.29 -26.42
CA SER A 384 17.13 -44.98 -27.36
C SER A 384 18.37 -45.84 -27.15
N ARG A 385 18.68 -46.68 -28.09
CA ARG A 385 19.96 -47.46 -28.14
C ARG A 385 21.17 -46.58 -28.47
N ASP A 386 20.95 -45.30 -28.82
CA ASP A 386 21.98 -44.36 -29.26
C ASP A 386 21.97 -42.99 -28.55
N GLY A 387 21.11 -42.75 -27.54
CA GLY A 387 21.23 -41.58 -26.65
C GLY A 387 21.00 -40.22 -27.26
N SER A 388 20.40 -40.10 -28.45
CA SER A 388 20.44 -38.87 -29.27
C SER A 388 19.15 -38.07 -29.33
N GLY A 389 18.03 -38.49 -28.76
CA GLY A 389 16.78 -37.70 -28.75
C GLY A 389 16.59 -36.95 -27.42
N GLN A 390 16.42 -35.64 -27.48
CA GLN A 390 16.01 -34.81 -26.33
C GLN A 390 14.55 -34.39 -26.49
N ASN A 391 13.71 -34.83 -25.59
CA ASN A 391 12.34 -34.36 -25.54
C ASN A 391 12.20 -33.24 -24.51
N VAL A 392 11.46 -32.21 -24.87
CA VAL A 392 11.02 -31.17 -23.96
C VAL A 392 9.49 -31.19 -23.85
N SER A 393 8.99 -30.91 -22.67
CA SER A 393 7.58 -30.66 -22.48
C SER A 393 7.38 -29.19 -22.19
N PHE A 394 6.48 -28.57 -22.90
CA PHE A 394 6.02 -27.23 -22.51
C PHE A 394 4.52 -27.19 -22.24
N LYS A 395 4.15 -26.30 -21.35
CA LYS A 395 2.76 -26.10 -20.93
C LYS A 395 2.43 -24.62 -21.01
N VAL A 396 1.20 -24.30 -21.46
CA VAL A 396 0.70 -22.93 -21.51
C VAL A 396 -0.69 -22.89 -20.86
N PHE A 397 -0.87 -21.94 -19.95
CA PHE A 397 -2.14 -21.63 -19.32
C PHE A 397 -2.59 -20.22 -19.68
N ALA A 398 -3.88 -20.04 -19.96
CA ALA A 398 -4.47 -18.75 -20.26
C ALA A 398 -5.50 -18.36 -19.21
N THR A 399 -5.54 -17.10 -18.85
CA THR A 399 -6.56 -16.55 -17.94
C THR A 399 -7.84 -16.13 -18.64
N SER A 400 -7.86 -16.15 -19.97
CA SER A 400 -9.05 -15.87 -20.81
C SER A 400 -8.97 -16.64 -22.10
N LYS A 401 -10.13 -16.81 -22.78
CA LYS A 401 -10.17 -17.42 -24.12
C LYS A 401 -9.47 -16.51 -25.13
N GLN A 402 -8.47 -17.05 -25.83
CA GLN A 402 -7.67 -16.30 -26.80
C GLN A 402 -7.04 -17.21 -27.86
N GLU A 403 -6.86 -16.67 -29.07
CA GLU A 403 -6.08 -17.29 -30.13
C GLU A 403 -4.64 -16.88 -29.99
N VAL A 404 -3.73 -17.85 -30.05
CA VAL A 404 -2.28 -17.67 -29.93
C VAL A 404 -1.56 -18.46 -31.00
N HIS A 405 -0.43 -17.93 -31.44
CA HIS A 405 0.54 -18.63 -32.27
C HIS A 405 1.73 -19.00 -31.41
N ILE A 406 2.04 -20.28 -31.29
CA ILE A 406 3.11 -20.81 -30.45
C ILE A 406 4.19 -21.41 -31.33
N VAL A 407 5.41 -20.97 -31.13
CA VAL A 407 6.60 -21.44 -31.84
C VAL A 407 7.67 -21.86 -30.83
N LEU A 408 8.14 -23.09 -30.93
CA LEU A 408 9.36 -23.56 -30.27
C LEU A 408 10.44 -23.71 -31.31
N ALA A 409 11.54 -22.98 -31.19
CA ALA A 409 12.63 -22.97 -32.14
C ALA A 409 14.01 -23.00 -31.44
N GLY A 410 15.03 -23.43 -32.15
CA GLY A 410 16.41 -23.29 -31.70
C GLY A 410 16.99 -21.91 -32.04
N ASP A 411 18.12 -21.55 -31.43
CA ASP A 411 18.89 -20.32 -31.76
C ASP A 411 19.35 -20.26 -33.22
N ASP A 412 19.45 -21.41 -33.86
CA ASP A 412 19.74 -21.54 -35.28
C ASP A 412 18.53 -21.24 -36.20
N GLY A 413 17.36 -20.95 -35.59
CA GLY A 413 16.13 -20.69 -36.30
C GLY A 413 15.35 -21.95 -36.73
N LYS A 414 15.81 -23.16 -36.39
CA LYS A 414 15.08 -24.39 -36.68
C LYS A 414 13.84 -24.51 -35.82
N GLU A 415 12.66 -24.59 -36.44
CA GLU A 415 11.41 -24.77 -35.76
C GLU A 415 11.13 -26.24 -35.43
N TYR A 416 10.79 -26.53 -34.17
CA TYR A 416 10.41 -27.86 -33.68
C TYR A 416 8.91 -27.95 -33.45
N TYR A 417 8.25 -26.82 -33.19
CA TYR A 417 6.81 -26.71 -33.03
C TYR A 417 6.32 -25.36 -33.55
N ASN A 418 5.24 -25.39 -34.34
CA ASN A 418 4.64 -24.17 -34.90
C ASN A 418 3.16 -24.41 -35.12
N LYS A 419 2.30 -23.80 -34.27
CA LYS A 419 0.82 -23.94 -34.36
C LYS A 419 0.10 -22.69 -33.93
N VAL A 420 -0.99 -22.39 -34.63
CA VAL A 420 -2.02 -21.43 -34.20
C VAL A 420 -3.16 -22.20 -33.58
N LEU A 421 -3.58 -21.82 -32.37
CA LEU A 421 -4.62 -22.52 -31.62
C LEU A 421 -5.34 -21.59 -30.64
N THR A 422 -6.55 -21.98 -30.26
CA THR A 422 -7.32 -21.31 -29.19
C THR A 422 -7.06 -21.99 -27.87
N ILE A 423 -6.68 -21.20 -26.86
CA ILE A 423 -6.51 -21.63 -25.48
C ILE A 423 -7.53 -20.94 -24.57
N THR A 424 -7.90 -21.60 -23.48
CA THR A 424 -8.95 -21.15 -22.56
C THR A 424 -8.57 -21.41 -21.10
N PRO A 425 -9.21 -20.75 -20.12
CA PRO A 425 -8.95 -20.99 -18.71
C PRO A 425 -9.28 -22.39 -18.24
N GLU A 426 -10.15 -23.13 -18.96
CA GLU A 426 -10.61 -24.46 -18.56
C GLU A 426 -9.57 -25.56 -18.84
N GLN A 427 -8.64 -25.31 -19.79
CA GLN A 427 -7.70 -26.33 -20.24
C GLN A 427 -6.28 -25.79 -20.30
N VAL A 428 -5.33 -26.57 -19.80
CA VAL A 428 -3.90 -26.32 -19.96
C VAL A 428 -3.41 -27.00 -21.23
N LEU A 429 -2.80 -26.22 -22.12
CA LEU A 429 -2.10 -26.79 -23.26
C LEU A 429 -0.84 -27.52 -22.75
N THR A 430 -0.69 -28.79 -23.10
CA THR A 430 0.50 -29.56 -22.79
C THR A 430 0.99 -30.24 -24.07
N GLU A 431 2.22 -29.97 -24.45
CA GLU A 431 2.87 -30.54 -25.63
C GLU A 431 4.20 -31.18 -25.24
N THR A 432 4.53 -32.26 -25.92
CA THR A 432 5.84 -32.89 -25.82
C THR A 432 6.46 -32.89 -27.21
N VAL A 433 7.64 -32.32 -27.33
CA VAL A 433 8.32 -32.07 -28.61
C VAL A 433 9.70 -32.72 -28.61
N ASP A 434 10.00 -33.47 -29.66
CA ASP A 434 11.35 -33.94 -29.91
C ASP A 434 12.18 -32.79 -30.52
N VAL A 435 13.18 -32.34 -29.78
CA VAL A 435 14.08 -31.26 -30.22
C VAL A 435 15.40 -31.79 -30.79
N GLU A 436 15.43 -33.10 -31.09
CA GLU A 436 16.58 -33.77 -31.70
C GLU A 436 17.89 -33.56 -30.90
N LYS A 437 18.85 -32.80 -31.49
CA LYS A 437 20.16 -32.52 -30.89
C LYS A 437 20.28 -31.14 -30.24
N ALA A 438 19.22 -30.30 -30.33
CA ALA A 438 19.27 -28.98 -29.74
C ALA A 438 19.42 -29.07 -28.21
N LYS A 439 20.31 -28.27 -27.66
CA LYS A 439 20.43 -28.18 -26.19
C LYS A 439 19.30 -27.34 -25.64
N PHE A 440 18.89 -27.65 -24.39
CA PHE A 440 17.80 -26.96 -23.74
C PHE A 440 18.02 -25.45 -23.62
N ASN A 441 19.25 -25.02 -23.42
CA ASN A 441 19.62 -23.61 -23.33
C ASN A 441 19.75 -22.91 -24.69
N GLU A 442 19.57 -23.62 -25.81
CA GLU A 442 19.50 -23.08 -27.17
C GLU A 442 18.05 -22.96 -27.67
N LEU A 443 17.06 -23.24 -26.83
CA LEU A 443 15.65 -23.24 -27.21
C LEU A 443 14.96 -21.91 -26.85
N ASN A 444 14.09 -21.47 -27.76
CA ASN A 444 13.21 -20.32 -27.62
C ASN A 444 11.76 -20.77 -27.73
N LEU A 445 10.95 -20.44 -26.74
CA LEU A 445 9.50 -20.63 -26.79
C LEU A 445 8.82 -19.27 -26.88
N CYS A 446 8.24 -18.97 -28.05
CA CYS A 446 7.55 -17.72 -28.33
C CYS A 446 6.05 -17.93 -28.42
N ILE A 447 5.29 -17.03 -27.81
CA ILE A 447 3.83 -16.94 -27.97
C ILE A 447 3.50 -15.58 -28.55
N SER A 448 2.82 -15.57 -29.69
CA SER A 448 2.40 -14.37 -30.41
C SER A 448 0.87 -14.28 -30.50
N LYS A 449 0.37 -13.08 -30.71
CA LYS A 449 -1.05 -12.77 -30.98
C LYS A 449 -1.17 -11.77 -32.13
N GLN A 450 -2.32 -11.78 -32.77
CA GLN A 450 -2.71 -10.71 -33.68
C GLN A 450 -3.18 -9.49 -32.87
N LEU A 451 -2.39 -8.44 -32.85
CA LEU A 451 -2.68 -7.18 -32.19
C LEU A 451 -2.56 -6.01 -33.16
N TYR A 452 -3.61 -5.20 -33.28
CA TYR A 452 -3.63 -4.04 -34.18
C TYR A 452 -3.29 -4.40 -35.66
N GLY A 453 -3.76 -5.56 -36.12
CA GLY A 453 -3.53 -6.04 -37.49
C GLY A 453 -2.11 -6.54 -37.78
N ARG A 454 -1.30 -6.79 -36.72
CA ARG A 454 0.05 -7.35 -36.84
C ARG A 454 0.25 -8.44 -35.79
N GLU A 455 1.04 -9.43 -36.17
CA GLU A 455 1.53 -10.41 -35.21
C GLU A 455 2.55 -9.78 -34.26
N ARG A 456 2.34 -9.99 -32.96
CA ARG A 456 3.21 -9.50 -31.89
C ARG A 456 3.53 -10.61 -30.91
N VAL A 457 4.80 -10.78 -30.60
CA VAL A 457 5.24 -11.64 -29.50
C VAL A 457 4.74 -11.01 -28.20
N VAL A 458 3.95 -11.75 -27.45
CA VAL A 458 3.37 -11.35 -26.16
C VAL A 458 4.02 -12.08 -24.98
N MET A 459 4.72 -13.18 -25.25
CA MET A 459 5.49 -13.92 -24.26
C MET A 459 6.65 -14.63 -24.94
N HIS A 460 7.83 -14.59 -24.33
CA HIS A 460 9.03 -15.24 -24.83
C HIS A 460 9.79 -15.82 -23.65
N TRP A 461 10.18 -17.09 -23.80
CA TRP A 461 11.08 -17.76 -22.89
C TRP A 461 12.33 -18.21 -23.64
N HIS A 462 13.45 -17.99 -23.03
CA HIS A 462 14.75 -18.58 -23.32
C HIS A 462 15.38 -18.97 -21.98
N ALA A 463 16.18 -20.01 -21.94
CA ALA A 463 16.84 -20.40 -20.69
C ALA A 463 17.71 -19.25 -20.18
N GLU A 464 17.61 -18.98 -18.85
CA GLU A 464 18.51 -18.00 -18.24
C GLU A 464 19.96 -18.47 -18.39
N ASP A 465 20.83 -17.53 -18.66
CA ASP A 465 22.27 -17.79 -18.69
C ASP A 465 22.72 -18.25 -17.31
N ASP A 466 23.63 -19.23 -17.27
CA ASP A 466 24.27 -19.70 -16.02
C ASP A 466 25.22 -18.62 -15.42
N GLU A 467 24.96 -17.34 -15.67
CA GLU A 467 25.73 -16.23 -15.14
C GLU A 467 25.60 -16.20 -13.62
N ILE A 468 26.72 -16.42 -12.95
CA ILE A 468 26.80 -16.36 -11.47
C ILE A 468 26.66 -14.90 -11.07
N ARG A 469 25.44 -14.50 -10.71
CA ARG A 469 25.20 -13.20 -10.14
C ARG A 469 25.73 -13.16 -8.70
N PRO A 470 26.46 -12.10 -8.30
CA PRO A 470 26.98 -12.02 -6.94
C PRO A 470 25.83 -11.97 -5.93
N ILE A 471 25.99 -12.72 -4.84
CA ILE A 471 25.07 -12.63 -3.69
C ILE A 471 25.39 -11.31 -2.97
N PRO A 472 24.41 -10.42 -2.76
CA PRO A 472 24.66 -9.15 -2.09
C PRO A 472 25.00 -9.33 -0.62
N ASP A 473 25.72 -8.36 -0.05
CA ASP A 473 26.01 -8.33 1.37
C ASP A 473 24.76 -8.02 2.21
N SER A 474 24.78 -8.48 3.45
CA SER A 474 23.75 -8.10 4.43
C SER A 474 23.89 -6.61 4.80
N ALA A 475 22.77 -6.00 5.23
CA ALA A 475 22.79 -4.61 5.70
C ALA A 475 23.58 -4.48 7.00
N GLU A 476 24.31 -3.38 7.10
CA GLU A 476 25.03 -2.98 8.30
C GLU A 476 24.24 -1.94 9.10
N ALA A 477 24.38 -1.98 10.41
CA ALA A 477 23.80 -0.95 11.28
C ALA A 477 24.43 0.42 11.00
N ALA A 478 23.62 1.49 11.11
CA ALA A 478 24.15 2.85 11.00
C ALA A 478 25.25 3.10 12.04
N LEU A 479 26.31 3.76 11.63
CA LEU A 479 27.35 4.24 12.54
C LEU A 479 26.80 5.38 13.41
N LEU A 480 27.37 5.58 14.59
CA LEU A 480 27.09 6.77 15.39
C LEU A 480 27.49 8.05 14.63
N PRO A 481 26.80 9.18 14.83
CA PRO A 481 27.02 10.40 14.03
C PRO A 481 28.49 10.85 14.05
N GLU A 482 29.17 10.79 15.20
CA GLU A 482 30.55 11.18 15.35
C GLU A 482 31.57 10.25 14.65
N GLN A 483 31.16 9.02 14.34
CA GLN A 483 31.97 8.03 13.62
C GLN A 483 31.91 8.21 12.09
N ILE A 484 30.86 8.86 11.59
CA ILE A 484 30.71 9.12 10.17
C ILE A 484 31.66 10.21 9.71
N LYS A 485 32.40 9.98 8.62
CA LYS A 485 33.49 10.83 8.20
C LYS A 485 33.11 12.12 7.49
N THR A 486 31.99 12.09 6.72
CA THR A 486 31.63 13.20 5.83
C THR A 486 30.23 13.72 6.12
N ASN A 487 29.95 15.00 5.86
CA ASN A 487 28.63 15.61 5.97
C ASN A 487 27.64 14.98 4.98
N GLU A 488 28.12 14.56 3.80
CA GLU A 488 27.29 13.83 2.83
C GLU A 488 26.69 12.55 3.45
N GLN A 489 27.53 11.73 4.06
CA GLN A 489 27.09 10.50 4.72
C GLN A 489 26.21 10.77 5.94
N LEU A 490 26.48 11.83 6.72
CA LEU A 490 25.61 12.23 7.83
C LEU A 490 24.21 12.60 7.31
N TYR A 491 24.13 13.43 6.27
CA TYR A 491 22.86 13.79 5.64
C TYR A 491 22.08 12.57 5.13
N LEU A 492 22.75 11.71 4.34
CA LEU A 492 22.13 10.51 3.77
C LEU A 492 21.67 9.52 4.85
N THR A 493 22.43 9.35 5.91
CA THR A 493 22.05 8.48 7.03
C THR A 493 20.84 9.06 7.77
N GLY A 494 20.82 10.36 8.06
CA GLY A 494 19.68 11.02 8.67
C GLY A 494 18.43 10.88 7.82
N LEU A 495 18.52 11.12 6.51
CA LEU A 495 17.42 10.97 5.57
C LEU A 495 16.90 9.52 5.51
N HIS A 496 17.80 8.53 5.49
CA HIS A 496 17.46 7.12 5.54
C HIS A 496 16.67 6.75 6.81
N LEU A 497 17.14 7.20 7.97
CA LEU A 497 16.44 6.95 9.25
C LEU A 497 15.04 7.57 9.29
N GLU A 498 14.89 8.77 8.70
CA GLU A 498 13.59 9.43 8.57
C GLU A 498 12.67 8.65 7.61
N GLN A 499 13.18 8.27 6.45
CA GLN A 499 12.45 7.50 5.43
C GLN A 499 11.97 6.16 5.98
N TYR A 500 12.80 5.45 6.74
CA TYR A 500 12.49 4.15 7.32
C TYR A 500 11.70 4.25 8.62
N ARG A 501 11.40 5.47 9.10
CA ARG A 501 10.70 5.66 10.39
C ARG A 501 11.37 4.87 11.50
N HIS A 502 12.72 5.00 11.60
CA HIS A 502 13.53 4.15 12.47
C HIS A 502 13.08 4.26 13.93
N ALA A 503 12.89 3.10 14.60
CA ALA A 503 12.28 3.05 15.93
C ALA A 503 13.14 3.62 17.04
N THR A 504 14.47 3.55 16.93
CA THR A 504 15.42 3.85 18.02
C THR A 504 16.40 4.97 17.71
N TRP A 505 16.75 5.18 16.44
CA TRP A 505 17.75 6.17 16.03
C TRP A 505 17.04 7.41 15.50
N SER A 506 17.48 8.59 15.99
CA SER A 506 16.92 9.87 15.57
C SER A 506 17.70 10.43 14.37
N PRO A 507 17.02 10.84 13.28
CA PRO A 507 17.69 11.52 12.17
C PRO A 507 18.29 12.88 12.58
N VAL A 508 17.72 13.52 13.61
CA VAL A 508 18.16 14.83 14.12
C VAL A 508 19.62 14.79 14.56
N ASP A 509 20.05 13.72 15.24
CA ASP A 509 21.41 13.59 15.76
C ASP A 509 22.45 13.68 14.63
N TYR A 510 22.11 13.14 13.45
CA TYR A 510 22.97 13.16 12.26
C TYR A 510 22.98 14.54 11.59
N TYR A 511 21.83 15.19 11.49
CA TYR A 511 21.75 16.55 10.93
C TYR A 511 22.44 17.58 11.82
N GLU A 512 22.30 17.47 13.16
CA GLU A 512 22.96 18.35 14.10
C GLU A 512 24.49 18.17 14.11
N GLU A 513 24.97 16.92 14.00
CA GLU A 513 26.42 16.67 13.87
C GLU A 513 26.96 17.24 12.55
N ALA A 514 26.23 17.12 11.45
CA ALA A 514 26.62 17.74 10.18
C ALA A 514 26.71 19.27 10.30
N LEU A 515 25.73 19.91 10.96
CA LEU A 515 25.74 21.37 11.20
C LEU A 515 26.79 21.82 12.23
N ARG A 516 27.21 20.97 13.17
CA ARG A 516 28.32 21.22 14.07
C ARG A 516 29.63 21.32 13.29
N ARG A 517 29.81 20.50 12.24
CA ARG A 517 31.01 20.50 11.38
C ARG A 517 30.97 21.61 10.33
N ASP A 518 29.83 21.75 9.64
CA ASP A 518 29.57 22.83 8.69
C ASP A 518 28.21 23.50 8.98
N PRO A 519 28.22 24.62 9.71
CA PRO A 519 27.00 25.36 10.02
C PRO A 519 26.23 25.87 8.80
N ASN A 520 26.77 25.74 7.59
CA ASN A 520 26.18 26.20 6.34
C ASN A 520 25.69 25.06 5.41
N ASP A 521 25.64 23.82 5.89
CA ASP A 521 25.06 22.73 5.13
C ASP A 521 23.57 22.95 4.93
N ILE A 522 23.21 23.38 3.71
CA ILE A 522 21.85 23.78 3.34
C ILE A 522 20.85 22.63 3.49
N ARG A 523 21.26 21.40 3.18
CA ARG A 523 20.39 20.20 3.23
C ARG A 523 20.02 19.88 4.66
N CYS A 524 20.99 19.86 5.57
CA CYS A 524 20.74 19.60 6.98
C CYS A 524 19.93 20.73 7.64
N LEU A 525 20.16 22.00 7.26
CA LEU A 525 19.32 23.12 7.69
C LEU A 525 17.87 22.97 7.23
N ASN A 526 17.66 22.56 5.96
CA ASN A 526 16.33 22.32 5.42
C ASN A 526 15.61 21.17 6.11
N GLN A 527 16.29 20.02 6.30
CA GLN A 527 15.68 18.86 6.96
C GLN A 527 15.32 19.14 8.42
N LEU A 528 16.18 19.83 9.18
CA LEU A 528 15.81 20.25 10.53
C LEU A 528 14.65 21.25 10.53
N GLY A 529 14.63 22.18 9.59
CA GLY A 529 13.49 23.08 9.41
C GLY A 529 12.19 22.32 9.17
N LEU A 530 12.17 21.38 8.23
CA LEU A 530 11.02 20.54 7.94
C LEU A 530 10.62 19.66 9.16
N TRP A 531 11.61 19.10 9.86
CA TRP A 531 11.39 18.34 11.09
C TRP A 531 10.62 19.13 12.14
N TYR A 532 10.96 20.42 12.32
CA TYR A 532 10.28 21.31 13.26
C TYR A 532 8.90 21.77 12.75
N VAL A 533 8.72 21.99 11.44
CA VAL A 533 7.39 22.25 10.84
C VAL A 533 6.44 21.10 11.14
N ARG A 534 6.87 19.85 10.91
CA ARG A 534 6.08 18.65 11.18
C ARG A 534 5.58 18.57 12.64
N ARG A 535 6.32 19.17 13.57
CA ARG A 535 6.07 19.14 15.02
C ARG A 535 5.42 20.42 15.56
N GLY A 536 4.97 21.31 14.68
CA GLY A 536 4.35 22.57 15.10
C GLY A 536 5.31 23.59 15.74
N ARG A 537 6.63 23.38 15.65
CA ARG A 537 7.64 24.32 16.19
C ARG A 537 8.06 25.34 15.12
N PHE A 538 7.07 26.11 14.65
CA PHE A 538 7.21 26.93 13.45
C PHE A 538 8.27 28.02 13.57
N GLN A 539 8.41 28.69 14.72
CA GLN A 539 9.43 29.72 14.90
C GLN A 539 10.85 29.11 14.81
N LYS A 540 11.06 27.95 15.44
CA LYS A 540 12.34 27.26 15.37
C LYS A 540 12.63 26.78 13.95
N ALA A 541 11.62 26.32 13.24
CA ALA A 541 11.72 25.94 11.83
C ALA A 541 12.14 27.13 10.97
N GLU A 542 11.52 28.29 11.18
CA GLU A 542 11.83 29.53 10.44
C GLU A 542 13.31 29.91 10.55
N ASP A 543 13.91 29.80 11.74
CA ASP A 543 15.32 30.14 11.95
C ASP A 543 16.26 29.32 11.07
N TYR A 544 16.05 27.99 11.02
CA TYR A 544 16.80 27.08 10.14
C TYR A 544 16.54 27.35 8.66
N LEU A 545 15.28 27.52 8.28
CA LEU A 545 14.86 27.66 6.89
C LEU A 545 15.26 29.00 6.29
N ARG A 546 15.18 30.11 7.02
CA ARG A 546 15.72 31.41 6.57
C ARG A 546 17.20 31.33 6.26
N LYS A 547 17.96 30.64 7.10
CA LYS A 547 19.39 30.41 6.85
C LYS A 547 19.62 29.56 5.62
N ALA A 548 18.86 28.47 5.44
CA ALA A 548 18.94 27.61 4.26
C ALA A 548 18.63 28.40 2.97
N VAL A 549 17.54 29.16 2.95
CA VAL A 549 17.14 30.00 1.79
C VAL A 549 18.21 31.06 1.49
N LYS A 550 18.71 31.78 2.50
CA LYS A 550 19.76 32.78 2.30
C LYS A 550 21.03 32.17 1.69
N LEU A 551 21.40 30.98 2.10
CA LEU A 551 22.59 30.29 1.60
C LEU A 551 22.35 29.74 0.17
N SER A 552 21.20 29.17 -0.10
CA SER A 552 20.86 28.63 -1.43
C SER A 552 20.83 29.74 -2.50
N GLN A 553 20.41 30.94 -2.13
CA GLN A 553 20.31 32.11 -3.02
C GLN A 553 21.60 32.96 -3.08
N LYS A 554 22.63 32.61 -2.33
CA LYS A 554 23.86 33.42 -2.22
C LYS A 554 24.54 33.71 -3.58
N ARG A 555 24.54 32.73 -4.49
CA ARG A 555 25.20 32.85 -5.80
C ARG A 555 24.21 33.19 -6.92
N ASN A 556 23.00 32.70 -6.80
CA ASN A 556 21.92 32.89 -7.76
C ASN A 556 20.60 33.01 -7.01
N PRO A 557 19.81 34.09 -7.19
CA PRO A 557 18.50 34.22 -6.54
C PRO A 557 17.49 33.13 -6.97
N ASN A 558 17.83 32.34 -8.00
CA ASN A 558 17.01 31.24 -8.53
C ASN A 558 17.74 29.91 -8.27
N PRO A 559 17.67 29.35 -7.07
CA PRO A 559 18.36 28.10 -6.76
C PRO A 559 17.78 26.93 -7.58
N TYR A 560 18.60 25.92 -7.84
CA TYR A 560 18.16 24.70 -8.53
C TYR A 560 17.10 23.94 -7.73
N ASP A 561 17.24 23.95 -6.40
CA ASP A 561 16.29 23.34 -5.48
C ASP A 561 15.54 24.42 -4.70
N SER A 562 14.23 24.44 -4.81
CA SER A 562 13.33 25.36 -4.09
C SER A 562 12.65 24.77 -2.86
N GLU A 563 12.99 23.55 -2.46
CA GLU A 563 12.41 22.92 -1.27
C GLU A 563 12.60 23.79 0.00
N PRO A 564 13.77 24.38 0.29
CA PRO A 564 13.92 25.28 1.43
C PRO A 564 12.99 26.51 1.37
N ILE A 565 12.71 27.04 0.18
CA ILE A 565 11.81 28.18 -0.03
C ILE A 565 10.37 27.76 0.30
N TYR A 566 9.94 26.62 -0.21
CA TYR A 566 8.62 26.05 0.05
C TYR A 566 8.41 25.76 1.55
N ASN A 567 9.37 25.11 2.20
CA ASN A 567 9.33 24.80 3.62
C ASN A 567 9.32 26.04 4.50
N LEU A 568 10.05 27.11 4.12
CA LEU A 568 10.00 28.41 4.79
C LEU A 568 8.60 29.01 4.66
N ALA A 569 8.01 28.99 3.46
CA ALA A 569 6.65 29.47 3.23
C ALA A 569 5.62 28.76 4.11
N LEU A 570 5.72 27.42 4.26
CA LEU A 570 4.88 26.65 5.18
C LEU A 570 5.03 27.13 6.63
N SER A 571 6.28 27.27 7.10
CA SER A 571 6.55 27.75 8.46
C SER A 571 5.94 29.12 8.73
N LEU A 572 6.02 30.04 7.76
CA LEU A 572 5.44 31.39 7.86
C LEU A 572 3.91 31.37 7.80
N LYS A 573 3.33 30.55 6.91
CA LYS A 573 1.87 30.37 6.81
C LYS A 573 1.28 29.97 8.16
N TYR A 574 1.85 28.98 8.81
CA TYR A 574 1.40 28.48 10.11
C TYR A 574 1.62 29.45 11.28
N GLN A 575 2.42 30.48 11.09
CA GLN A 575 2.59 31.61 12.02
C GLN A 575 1.67 32.80 11.70
N GLY A 576 0.82 32.70 10.66
CA GLY A 576 -0.03 33.79 10.21
C GLY A 576 0.69 34.88 9.42
N LYS A 577 1.96 34.68 9.01
CA LYS A 577 2.75 35.59 8.16
C LYS A 577 2.39 35.36 6.68
N THR A 578 1.12 35.54 6.36
CA THR A 578 0.47 35.09 5.13
C THR A 578 1.03 35.72 3.87
N ASP A 579 1.30 37.05 3.90
CA ASP A 579 1.77 37.76 2.70
C ASP A 579 3.19 37.33 2.32
N GLU A 580 4.09 37.21 3.30
CA GLU A 580 5.44 36.71 3.03
C GLU A 580 5.42 35.25 2.57
N ALA A 581 4.54 34.42 3.15
CA ALA A 581 4.36 33.03 2.72
C ALA A 581 3.88 32.94 1.26
N TYR A 582 2.95 33.80 0.86
CA TYR A 582 2.43 33.85 -0.51
C TYR A 582 3.54 34.13 -1.54
N GLU A 583 4.37 35.13 -1.28
CA GLU A 583 5.49 35.50 -2.16
C GLU A 583 6.50 34.34 -2.29
N LEU A 584 6.76 33.63 -1.19
CA LEU A 584 7.68 32.47 -1.18
C LEU A 584 7.05 31.25 -1.86
N PHE A 585 5.76 31.01 -1.72
CA PHE A 585 5.09 29.96 -2.48
C PHE A 585 5.20 30.24 -3.99
N TRP A 586 4.92 31.46 -4.43
CA TRP A 586 5.11 31.84 -5.82
C TRP A 586 6.57 31.67 -6.28
N LYS A 587 7.53 32.00 -5.45
CA LYS A 587 8.95 31.78 -5.77
C LYS A 587 9.27 30.29 -5.88
N ALA A 588 8.70 29.44 -5.03
CA ALA A 588 8.92 27.99 -5.05
C ALA A 588 8.35 27.33 -6.34
N THR A 589 7.33 27.93 -6.98
CA THR A 589 6.77 27.39 -8.25
C THR A 589 7.75 27.42 -9.42
N TRP A 590 8.89 28.13 -9.30
CA TRP A 590 9.86 28.24 -10.39
C TRP A 590 10.63 26.94 -10.63
N THR A 591 10.58 25.99 -9.71
CA THR A 591 11.08 24.63 -9.89
C THR A 591 9.92 23.64 -9.96
N LYS A 592 9.97 22.71 -10.91
CA LYS A 592 8.88 21.75 -11.13
C LYS A 592 8.59 20.89 -9.87
N ALA A 593 9.62 20.56 -9.11
CA ALA A 593 9.49 19.68 -7.96
C ALA A 593 8.54 20.19 -6.86
N GLN A 594 8.36 21.52 -6.77
CA GLN A 594 7.48 22.15 -5.77
C GLN A 594 6.27 22.86 -6.41
N ALA A 595 6.16 22.86 -7.74
CA ALA A 595 5.24 23.75 -8.46
C ALA A 595 3.76 23.48 -8.11
N ASP A 596 3.31 22.23 -8.13
CA ASP A 596 1.92 21.87 -7.85
C ASP A 596 1.52 22.23 -6.41
N ALA A 597 2.31 21.80 -5.45
CA ALA A 597 2.06 22.08 -4.03
C ALA A 597 2.12 23.59 -3.74
N ALA A 598 3.10 24.31 -4.29
CA ALA A 598 3.26 25.74 -4.06
C ALA A 598 2.12 26.54 -4.68
N TYR A 599 1.67 26.23 -5.91
CA TYR A 599 0.47 26.85 -6.50
C TYR A 599 -0.79 26.57 -5.69
N PHE A 600 -0.94 25.35 -5.18
CA PHE A 600 -2.09 25.02 -4.33
C PHE A 600 -2.10 25.80 -3.01
N GLU A 601 -0.93 25.94 -2.38
CA GLU A 601 -0.81 26.76 -1.16
C GLU A 601 -1.06 28.24 -1.42
N ALA A 602 -0.56 28.79 -2.54
CA ALA A 602 -0.86 30.15 -2.97
C ALA A 602 -2.35 30.36 -3.21
N ALA A 603 -3.00 29.41 -3.91
CA ALA A 603 -4.44 29.45 -4.19
C ALA A 603 -5.29 29.51 -2.93
N LYS A 604 -4.94 28.73 -1.89
CA LYS A 604 -5.64 28.82 -0.60
C LYS A 604 -5.56 30.22 0.01
N ILE A 605 -4.40 30.85 -0.07
CA ILE A 605 -4.21 32.24 0.41
C ILE A 605 -5.03 33.23 -0.43
N SER A 606 -5.04 33.09 -1.76
CA SER A 606 -5.83 33.89 -2.65
C SER A 606 -7.34 33.79 -2.36
N VAL A 607 -7.86 32.60 -2.11
CA VAL A 607 -9.26 32.38 -1.68
C VAL A 607 -9.53 33.08 -0.35
N MET A 608 -8.66 32.90 0.63
CA MET A 608 -8.78 33.52 1.97
C MET A 608 -8.84 35.06 1.86
N GLN A 609 -8.14 35.65 0.90
CA GLN A 609 -8.11 37.08 0.64
C GLN A 609 -9.22 37.56 -0.34
N GLY A 610 -10.09 36.66 -0.80
CA GLY A 610 -11.17 36.96 -1.73
C GLY A 610 -10.73 37.21 -3.17
N ARG A 611 -9.49 36.91 -3.54
CA ARG A 611 -8.92 37.07 -4.90
C ARG A 611 -9.23 35.85 -5.75
N LEU A 612 -10.51 35.68 -6.11
CA LEU A 612 -11.00 34.44 -6.74
C LEU A 612 -10.45 34.18 -8.15
N ASP A 613 -10.18 35.26 -8.94
CA ASP A 613 -9.58 35.09 -10.26
C ASP A 613 -8.13 34.61 -10.17
N ASP A 614 -7.35 35.15 -9.23
CA ASP A 614 -5.98 34.72 -8.96
C ASP A 614 -6.00 33.26 -8.48
N ALA A 615 -6.89 32.94 -7.54
CA ALA A 615 -7.03 31.56 -7.01
C ALA A 615 -7.37 30.56 -8.14
N LEU A 616 -8.25 30.95 -9.08
CA LEU A 616 -8.60 30.07 -10.20
C LEU A 616 -7.41 29.86 -11.16
N ASP A 617 -6.61 30.89 -11.44
CA ASP A 617 -5.39 30.77 -12.24
C ASP A 617 -4.35 29.85 -11.55
N GLU A 618 -4.12 30.09 -10.26
CA GLU A 618 -3.20 29.26 -9.44
C GLU A 618 -3.63 27.79 -9.38
N LEU A 619 -4.93 27.51 -9.19
CA LEU A 619 -5.47 26.15 -9.22
C LEU A 619 -5.34 25.50 -10.61
N ASN A 620 -5.54 26.26 -11.68
CA ASN A 620 -5.33 25.76 -13.03
C ASN A 620 -3.86 25.41 -13.26
N ARG A 621 -2.91 26.22 -12.80
CA ARG A 621 -1.47 25.94 -12.86
C ARG A 621 -1.08 24.76 -12.00
N CYS A 622 -1.61 24.64 -10.78
CA CYS A 622 -1.43 23.48 -9.92
C CYS A 622 -1.81 22.19 -10.65
N LEU A 623 -2.99 22.15 -11.27
CA LEU A 623 -3.52 20.96 -11.94
C LEU A 623 -2.81 20.62 -13.27
N VAL A 624 -1.97 21.50 -13.80
CA VAL A 624 -1.06 21.16 -14.92
C VAL A 624 0.06 20.22 -14.45
N PHE A 625 0.55 20.39 -13.22
CA PHE A 625 1.64 19.59 -12.66
C PHE A 625 1.14 18.40 -11.84
N GLY A 626 0.02 18.59 -11.11
CA GLY A 626 -0.64 17.59 -10.28
C GLY A 626 -2.10 17.40 -10.66
N ALA A 627 -2.39 16.81 -11.84
CA ALA A 627 -3.74 16.67 -12.39
C ALA A 627 -4.72 15.94 -11.44
N HIS A 628 -4.20 15.09 -10.57
CA HIS A 628 -4.95 14.28 -9.60
C HIS A 628 -4.87 14.85 -8.17
N ASN A 629 -4.45 16.11 -7.99
CA ASN A 629 -4.53 16.74 -6.67
C ASN A 629 -6.00 16.89 -6.24
N GLN A 630 -6.49 15.93 -5.48
CA GLN A 630 -7.89 15.79 -5.08
C GLN A 630 -8.40 17.01 -4.31
N LYS A 631 -7.55 17.61 -3.45
CA LYS A 631 -7.91 18.80 -2.68
C LYS A 631 -7.95 20.07 -3.56
N ALA A 632 -7.05 20.15 -4.54
CA ALA A 632 -7.06 21.28 -5.51
C ALA A 632 -8.29 21.23 -6.42
N LEU A 633 -8.73 20.03 -6.83
CA LEU A 633 -9.98 19.86 -7.60
C LEU A 633 -11.21 20.29 -6.80
N ALA A 634 -11.29 19.92 -5.52
CA ALA A 634 -12.36 20.33 -4.63
C ALA A 634 -12.36 21.86 -4.39
N LEU A 635 -11.20 22.45 -4.10
CA LEU A 635 -11.10 23.90 -3.92
C LEU A 635 -11.44 24.66 -5.20
N LYS A 636 -11.04 24.15 -6.38
CA LYS A 636 -11.42 24.74 -7.66
C LYS A 636 -12.94 24.73 -7.89
N ALA A 637 -13.62 23.65 -7.50
CA ALA A 637 -15.08 23.58 -7.53
C ALA A 637 -15.71 24.64 -6.61
N ALA A 638 -15.19 24.81 -5.39
CA ALA A 638 -15.63 25.85 -4.46
C ALA A 638 -15.44 27.28 -5.04
N VAL A 639 -14.25 27.57 -5.61
CA VAL A 639 -13.96 28.85 -6.25
C VAL A 639 -14.92 29.11 -7.41
N LEU A 640 -15.15 28.14 -8.30
CA LEU A 640 -16.11 28.27 -9.40
C LEU A 640 -17.55 28.52 -8.90
N ARG A 641 -17.98 27.86 -7.83
CA ARG A 641 -19.27 28.08 -7.17
C ARG A 641 -19.37 29.53 -6.67
N MET A 642 -18.33 30.00 -5.96
CA MET A 642 -18.27 31.39 -5.43
C MET A 642 -18.29 32.43 -6.53
N MET A 643 -17.68 32.16 -7.69
CA MET A 643 -17.71 33.01 -8.89
C MET A 643 -19.05 32.94 -9.65
N GLY A 644 -20.03 32.17 -9.19
CA GLY A 644 -21.32 31.93 -9.83
C GLY A 644 -21.30 31.03 -11.07
N ARG A 645 -20.15 30.34 -11.36
CA ARG A 645 -20.00 29.41 -12.50
C ARG A 645 -20.50 28.02 -12.14
N LYS A 646 -21.77 27.92 -11.74
CA LYS A 646 -22.34 26.70 -11.10
C LYS A 646 -22.30 25.45 -11.97
N GLU A 647 -22.62 25.57 -13.27
CA GLU A 647 -22.61 24.43 -14.20
C GLU A 647 -21.20 23.88 -14.39
N THR A 648 -20.20 24.76 -14.50
CA THR A 648 -18.79 24.35 -14.62
C THR A 648 -18.30 23.66 -13.35
N ALA A 649 -18.69 24.18 -12.18
CA ALA A 649 -18.36 23.58 -10.88
C ALA A 649 -18.98 22.19 -10.72
N ALA A 650 -20.28 22.06 -11.05
CA ALA A 650 -20.97 20.77 -10.95
C ALA A 650 -20.37 19.72 -11.88
N LYS A 651 -20.05 20.11 -13.13
CA LYS A 651 -19.38 19.21 -14.07
C LYS A 651 -18.00 18.78 -13.55
N LEU A 652 -17.22 19.70 -13.02
CA LEU A 652 -15.91 19.38 -12.44
C LEU A 652 -16.04 18.36 -11.30
N CYS A 653 -17.01 18.54 -10.40
CA CYS A 653 -17.27 17.60 -9.33
C CYS A 653 -17.68 16.22 -9.87
N GLN A 654 -18.58 16.15 -10.83
CA GLN A 654 -19.03 14.90 -11.45
C GLN A 654 -17.89 14.18 -12.16
N ASP A 655 -17.04 14.88 -12.91
CA ASP A 655 -15.89 14.29 -13.59
C ASP A 655 -14.82 13.82 -12.59
N THR A 656 -14.61 14.57 -11.51
CA THR A 656 -13.69 14.16 -10.42
C THR A 656 -14.20 12.91 -9.70
N LEU A 657 -15.50 12.83 -9.42
CA LEU A 657 -16.10 11.67 -8.75
C LEU A 657 -16.10 10.39 -9.60
N LYS A 658 -15.86 10.48 -10.92
CA LYS A 658 -15.59 9.29 -11.76
C LYS A 658 -14.15 8.77 -11.58
N LEU A 659 -13.21 9.65 -11.25
CA LEU A 659 -11.82 9.27 -11.01
C LEU A 659 -11.61 8.80 -9.56
N ASP A 660 -12.29 9.45 -8.63
CA ASP A 660 -12.20 9.18 -7.20
C ASP A 660 -13.60 9.27 -6.56
N LEU A 661 -14.23 8.11 -6.42
CA LEU A 661 -15.58 7.97 -5.84
C LEU A 661 -15.66 8.47 -4.39
N PHE A 662 -14.52 8.54 -3.68
CA PHE A 662 -14.40 8.98 -2.30
C PHE A 662 -13.81 10.39 -2.18
N ASN A 663 -13.96 11.25 -3.19
CA ASN A 663 -13.57 12.65 -3.07
C ASN A 663 -14.61 13.43 -2.24
N TYR A 664 -14.34 13.57 -0.95
CA TYR A 664 -15.25 14.19 0.02
C TYR A 664 -15.55 15.65 -0.32
N GLY A 665 -14.54 16.44 -0.69
CA GLY A 665 -14.71 17.85 -1.03
C GLY A 665 -15.57 18.05 -2.26
N CYS A 666 -15.30 17.36 -3.37
CA CYS A 666 -16.13 17.44 -4.58
C CYS A 666 -17.55 16.94 -4.33
N ARG A 667 -17.75 15.94 -3.47
CA ARG A 667 -19.08 15.47 -3.12
C ARG A 667 -19.85 16.51 -2.31
N TYR A 668 -19.21 17.18 -1.37
CA TYR A 668 -19.83 18.25 -0.61
C TYR A 668 -20.15 19.47 -1.49
N GLU A 669 -19.22 19.89 -2.38
CA GLU A 669 -19.45 20.95 -3.34
C GLU A 669 -20.60 20.63 -4.30
N LEU A 670 -20.72 19.38 -4.75
CA LEU A 670 -21.83 18.95 -5.59
C LEU A 670 -23.17 19.09 -4.84
N TYR A 671 -23.21 18.72 -3.56
CA TYR A 671 -24.39 18.96 -2.72
C TYR A 671 -24.72 20.45 -2.59
N LEU A 672 -23.73 21.32 -2.36
CA LEU A 672 -23.95 22.78 -2.26
C LEU A 672 -24.47 23.38 -3.57
N LEU A 673 -24.11 22.80 -4.71
CA LEU A 673 -24.54 23.25 -6.04
C LEU A 673 -25.93 22.76 -6.42
N THR A 674 -26.30 21.52 -6.06
CA THR A 674 -27.54 20.86 -6.51
C THR A 674 -28.63 20.84 -5.45
N GLY A 675 -28.27 20.88 -4.16
CA GLY A 675 -29.20 20.69 -3.03
C GLY A 675 -29.69 19.24 -2.88
N GLU A 676 -29.12 18.28 -3.58
CA GLU A 676 -29.54 16.89 -3.57
C GLU A 676 -29.16 16.19 -2.26
N LYS A 677 -30.14 15.89 -1.43
CA LYS A 677 -29.93 15.22 -0.15
C LYS A 677 -29.27 13.85 -0.26
N LYS A 678 -29.45 13.14 -1.39
CA LYS A 678 -28.79 11.86 -1.64
C LYS A 678 -27.28 12.01 -1.61
N VAL A 679 -26.74 13.04 -2.28
CA VAL A 679 -25.29 13.32 -2.33
C VAL A 679 -24.74 13.61 -0.93
N LEU A 680 -25.50 14.36 -0.10
CA LEU A 680 -25.11 14.62 1.29
C LEU A 680 -25.12 13.36 2.14
N ASN A 681 -26.15 12.51 2.02
CA ASN A 681 -26.24 11.26 2.77
C ASN A 681 -25.08 10.32 2.43
N GLU A 682 -24.72 10.21 1.16
CA GLU A 682 -23.53 9.44 0.72
C GLU A 682 -22.24 9.98 1.35
N LEU A 683 -22.08 11.31 1.46
CA LEU A 683 -20.95 11.90 2.16
C LEU A 683 -20.93 11.52 3.65
N VAL A 684 -22.07 11.63 4.32
CA VAL A 684 -22.20 11.30 5.76
C VAL A 684 -21.89 9.82 6.02
N GLU A 685 -22.35 8.92 5.16
CA GLU A 685 -21.99 7.50 5.21
C GLU A 685 -20.48 7.29 5.09
N MET A 686 -19.84 7.94 4.11
CA MET A 686 -18.39 7.87 3.89
C MET A 686 -17.57 8.41 5.06
N LEU A 687 -18.10 9.33 5.84
CA LEU A 687 -17.43 9.88 7.03
C LEU A 687 -17.53 8.94 8.25
N GLN A 688 -18.32 7.87 8.16
CA GLN A 688 -18.37 6.71 9.09
C GLN A 688 -18.63 7.08 10.55
N GLY A 689 -19.24 8.23 10.83
CA GLY A 689 -19.46 8.69 12.21
C GLY A 689 -18.16 8.95 13.00
N LEU A 690 -17.03 9.14 12.32
CA LEU A 690 -15.72 9.38 12.94
C LEU A 690 -15.39 10.86 12.97
N ALA A 691 -15.30 11.47 14.17
CA ALA A 691 -14.97 12.88 14.33
C ALA A 691 -13.79 13.34 13.49
N LYS A 692 -12.69 12.57 13.48
CA LYS A 692 -11.50 12.89 12.68
C LYS A 692 -11.75 12.98 11.17
N ASN A 693 -12.73 12.24 10.63
CA ASN A 693 -13.05 12.30 9.21
C ASN A 693 -13.78 13.61 8.87
N TYR A 694 -14.70 14.07 9.74
CA TYR A 694 -15.34 15.38 9.60
C TYR A 694 -14.33 16.51 9.77
N ASP A 695 -13.43 16.41 10.75
CA ASP A 695 -12.38 17.39 11.00
C ASP A 695 -11.43 17.52 9.77
N GLU A 696 -11.07 16.39 9.11
CA GLU A 696 -10.27 16.42 7.88
C GLU A 696 -10.91 17.26 6.78
N VAL A 697 -12.22 17.09 6.53
CA VAL A 697 -12.95 17.84 5.50
C VAL A 697 -13.13 19.29 5.89
N ALA A 698 -13.50 19.56 7.14
CA ALA A 698 -13.69 20.92 7.63
C ALA A 698 -12.38 21.73 7.63
N LEU A 699 -11.26 21.11 8.01
CA LEU A 699 -9.95 21.76 8.00
C LEU A 699 -9.45 22.07 6.57
N ASP A 700 -9.86 21.29 5.56
CA ASP A 700 -9.58 21.62 4.16
C ASP A 700 -10.22 22.98 3.76
N TYR A 701 -11.45 23.23 4.21
CA TYR A 701 -12.12 24.52 4.02
C TYR A 701 -11.49 25.64 4.86
N CYS A 702 -11.18 25.37 6.13
CA CYS A 702 -10.48 26.33 7.00
C CYS A 702 -9.15 26.79 6.41
N ALA A 703 -8.38 25.91 5.81
CA ALA A 703 -7.10 26.21 5.19
C ALA A 703 -7.20 27.22 4.03
N ALA A 704 -8.40 27.38 3.45
CA ALA A 704 -8.70 28.37 2.41
C ALA A 704 -9.57 29.54 2.93
N GLY A 705 -9.79 29.67 4.25
CA GLY A 705 -10.61 30.71 4.85
C GLY A 705 -12.12 30.55 4.64
N LEU A 706 -12.58 29.39 4.16
CA LEU A 706 -13.99 29.07 3.91
C LEU A 706 -14.65 28.57 5.20
N THR A 707 -14.77 29.46 6.19
CA THR A 707 -15.21 29.13 7.56
C THR A 707 -16.67 28.71 7.65
N ASN A 708 -17.54 29.23 6.77
CA ASN A 708 -18.97 28.85 6.75
C ASN A 708 -19.15 27.40 6.33
N GLU A 709 -18.42 26.96 5.31
CA GLU A 709 -18.42 25.58 4.83
C GLU A 709 -17.86 24.63 5.91
N ALA A 710 -16.76 25.02 6.56
CA ALA A 710 -16.17 24.26 7.65
C ALA A 710 -17.16 24.09 8.82
N GLN A 711 -17.84 25.18 9.24
CA GLN A 711 -18.85 25.14 10.29
C GLN A 711 -20.04 24.23 9.91
N ALA A 712 -20.45 24.26 8.66
CA ALA A 712 -21.52 23.37 8.18
C ALA A 712 -21.12 21.90 8.26
N ILE A 713 -19.87 21.55 7.95
CA ILE A 713 -19.34 20.17 8.12
C ILE A 713 -19.31 19.78 9.60
N TRP A 714 -18.84 20.65 10.49
CA TRP A 714 -18.85 20.35 11.94
C TRP A 714 -20.27 20.25 12.50
N LYS A 715 -21.24 20.98 11.95
CA LYS A 715 -22.64 20.79 12.28
C LYS A 715 -23.16 19.39 11.89
N LEU A 716 -22.77 18.89 10.70
CA LEU A 716 -23.07 17.51 10.30
C LEU A 716 -22.42 16.50 11.26
N ALA A 717 -21.22 16.78 11.76
CA ALA A 717 -20.57 15.96 12.77
C ALA A 717 -21.38 15.93 14.09
N GLU A 718 -21.86 17.09 14.55
CA GLU A 718 -22.73 17.17 15.74
C GLU A 718 -24.04 16.38 15.55
N GLU A 719 -24.69 16.51 14.39
CA GLU A 719 -25.91 15.78 14.03
C GLU A 719 -25.69 14.25 13.98
N ALA A 720 -24.51 13.82 13.56
CA ALA A 720 -24.10 12.41 13.53
C ALA A 720 -23.57 11.89 14.87
N GLY A 721 -23.45 12.72 15.91
CA GLY A 721 -22.79 12.37 17.16
C GLY A 721 -21.29 12.12 17.07
N ALA A 722 -20.67 12.51 15.95
CA ALA A 722 -19.26 12.31 15.61
C ALA A 722 -18.42 13.52 16.05
N ILE A 723 -18.32 13.77 17.35
CA ILE A 723 -17.64 14.92 17.93
C ILE A 723 -16.51 14.51 18.86
N SER A 724 -15.49 15.35 18.93
CA SER A 724 -14.39 15.24 19.89
C SER A 724 -14.08 16.60 20.49
N PRO A 725 -13.29 16.69 21.58
CA PRO A 725 -12.78 17.98 22.05
C PRO A 725 -12.11 18.81 20.93
N MET A 726 -11.37 18.18 20.00
CA MET A 726 -10.72 18.89 18.89
C MET A 726 -11.71 19.57 17.96
N THR A 727 -12.85 18.95 17.67
CA THR A 727 -13.92 19.52 16.85
C THR A 727 -14.35 20.90 17.38
N TYR A 728 -14.39 21.08 18.71
CA TYR A 728 -14.73 22.36 19.35
C TYR A 728 -13.53 23.30 19.46
N TYR A 729 -12.31 22.77 19.68
CA TYR A 729 -11.09 23.61 19.70
C TYR A 729 -10.85 24.32 18.38
N TYR A 730 -11.08 23.67 17.24
CA TYR A 730 -10.97 24.31 15.92
C TYR A 730 -11.98 25.46 15.71
N GLN A 731 -13.12 25.39 16.39
CA GLN A 731 -14.18 26.40 16.32
C GLN A 731 -14.02 27.53 17.36
N GLY A 732 -13.03 27.47 18.23
CA GLY A 732 -12.89 28.42 19.34
C GLY A 732 -13.95 28.29 20.45
N LEU A 733 -14.60 27.13 20.55
CA LEU A 733 -15.66 26.85 21.52
C LEU A 733 -15.07 26.17 22.76
N TRP A 734 -14.24 26.93 23.50
CA TRP A 734 -13.39 26.40 24.57
C TRP A 734 -14.16 25.65 25.67
N GLU A 735 -15.31 26.20 26.12
CA GLU A 735 -16.13 25.58 27.16
C GLU A 735 -16.73 24.24 26.70
N LYS A 736 -17.22 24.18 25.46
CA LYS A 736 -17.71 22.94 24.86
C LYS A 736 -16.59 21.90 24.74
N ALA A 737 -15.39 22.31 24.35
CA ALA A 737 -14.23 21.44 24.27
C ALA A 737 -13.87 20.81 25.63
N GLU A 738 -13.90 21.60 26.70
CA GLU A 738 -13.64 21.11 28.06
C GLU A 738 -14.74 20.15 28.56
N GLN A 739 -15.98 20.29 28.11
CA GLN A 739 -17.11 19.43 28.49
C GLN A 739 -17.20 18.16 27.64
N ALA A 740 -16.69 18.18 26.41
CA ALA A 740 -16.76 17.04 25.50
C ALA A 740 -15.99 15.81 26.02
N CYS A 741 -16.44 14.62 25.67
CA CYS A 741 -15.79 13.38 26.07
C CYS A 741 -14.35 13.30 25.56
N PRO A 742 -13.35 13.05 26.42
CA PRO A 742 -11.95 12.95 26.00
C PRO A 742 -11.60 11.59 25.40
N ASP A 743 -12.48 10.60 25.47
CA ASP A 743 -12.23 9.23 25.03
C ASP A 743 -11.82 9.23 23.54
N TYR A 744 -10.72 8.55 23.20
CA TYR A 744 -10.19 8.41 21.85
C TYR A 744 -9.82 9.73 21.15
N CYS A 745 -9.71 10.84 21.88
CA CYS A 745 -9.24 12.12 21.36
C CYS A 745 -7.70 12.15 21.39
N PHE A 746 -7.09 11.87 20.26
CA PHE A 746 -5.62 11.80 20.10
C PHE A 746 -5.18 12.76 19.00
N PRO A 747 -4.94 14.06 19.31
CA PRO A 747 -4.48 15.07 18.36
C PRO A 747 -3.10 14.71 17.80
N ASN A 748 -2.91 14.90 16.47
CA ASN A 748 -1.64 14.59 15.83
C ASN A 748 -1.34 15.45 14.58
N ARG A 749 -2.03 16.59 14.43
CA ARG A 749 -1.86 17.52 13.32
C ARG A 749 -1.12 18.78 13.74
N LYS A 750 -0.53 19.49 12.78
CA LYS A 750 0.04 20.85 13.00
C LYS A 750 -1.05 21.85 13.41
N GLU A 751 -2.21 21.74 12.80
CA GLU A 751 -3.39 22.55 13.09
C GLU A 751 -3.87 22.32 14.54
N ASP A 752 -3.68 21.11 15.08
CA ASP A 752 -3.99 20.81 16.47
C ASP A 752 -3.12 21.63 17.42
N VAL A 753 -1.82 21.75 17.12
CA VAL A 753 -0.90 22.57 17.90
C VAL A 753 -1.39 24.02 17.97
N ILE A 754 -1.78 24.60 16.83
CA ILE A 754 -2.26 25.97 16.74
C ILE A 754 -3.55 26.15 17.53
N ALA A 755 -4.53 25.27 17.36
CA ALA A 755 -5.81 25.32 18.05
C ALA A 755 -5.63 25.18 19.57
N LEU A 756 -4.79 24.25 20.01
CA LEU A 756 -4.56 23.98 21.44
C LEU A 756 -3.71 25.06 22.12
N GLU A 757 -2.69 25.61 21.46
CA GLU A 757 -1.94 26.77 21.99
C GLU A 757 -2.81 28.00 22.08
N THR A 758 -3.73 28.22 21.11
CA THR A 758 -4.71 29.29 21.16
C THR A 758 -5.67 29.07 22.34
N ALA A 759 -6.21 27.84 22.48
CA ALA A 759 -7.10 27.51 23.60
C ALA A 759 -6.43 27.72 24.96
N LYS A 760 -5.18 27.30 25.11
CA LYS A 760 -4.41 27.51 26.34
C LYS A 760 -4.22 28.97 26.72
N ARG A 761 -4.07 29.85 25.70
CA ARG A 761 -3.97 31.30 25.90
C ARG A 761 -5.32 31.94 26.24
N GLU A 762 -6.38 31.60 25.50
CA GLU A 762 -7.71 32.21 25.62
C GLU A 762 -8.52 31.62 26.80
N ASN A 763 -8.28 30.35 27.15
CA ASN A 763 -8.89 29.66 28.28
C ASN A 763 -7.83 29.04 29.21
N PRO A 764 -7.10 29.86 29.99
CA PRO A 764 -5.97 29.38 30.82
C PRO A 764 -6.36 28.49 31.98
N LYS A 765 -7.67 28.35 32.27
CA LYS A 765 -8.19 27.40 33.27
C LYS A 765 -8.55 26.03 32.68
N GLY A 766 -8.57 25.90 31.40
CA GLY A 766 -8.84 24.63 30.72
C GLY A 766 -7.73 23.62 30.97
N ALA A 767 -8.11 22.37 31.25
CA ALA A 767 -7.16 21.30 31.56
C ALA A 767 -6.79 20.45 30.34
N LYS A 768 -7.71 20.32 29.36
CA LYS A 768 -7.52 19.41 28.22
C LYS A 768 -6.53 19.91 27.19
N ALA A 769 -6.51 21.22 26.89
CA ALA A 769 -5.58 21.76 25.91
C ALA A 769 -4.11 21.53 26.31
N PRO A 770 -3.65 21.82 27.55
CA PRO A 770 -2.31 21.46 27.99
C PRO A 770 -2.02 19.97 27.97
N TYR A 771 -3.01 19.13 28.33
CA TYR A 771 -2.87 17.68 28.26
C TYR A 771 -2.64 17.18 26.82
N TYR A 772 -3.41 17.65 25.87
CA TYR A 772 -3.28 17.27 24.47
C TYR A 772 -1.98 17.78 23.83
N LEU A 773 -1.51 18.98 24.21
CA LEU A 773 -0.20 19.47 23.82
C LEU A 773 0.92 18.56 24.36
N GLY A 774 0.80 18.11 25.62
CA GLY A 774 1.72 17.14 26.19
C GLY A 774 1.70 15.79 25.44
N CYS A 775 0.53 15.33 24.99
CA CYS A 775 0.44 14.14 24.16
C CYS A 775 1.16 14.32 22.80
N LEU A 776 0.97 15.46 22.15
CA LEU A 776 1.64 15.80 20.89
C LEU A 776 3.16 15.84 21.06
N ASP A 777 3.66 16.52 22.11
CA ASP A 777 5.08 16.60 22.40
C ASP A 777 5.69 15.23 22.69
N TYR A 778 5.00 14.42 23.48
CA TYR A 778 5.46 13.07 23.80
C TYR A 778 5.48 12.16 22.55
N ALA A 779 4.43 12.22 21.72
CA ALA A 779 4.38 11.49 20.46
C ALA A 779 5.48 11.90 19.49
N ALA A 780 5.81 13.21 19.48
CA ALA A 780 6.89 13.78 18.70
C ALA A 780 8.29 13.52 19.28
N ARG A 781 8.37 12.91 20.48
CA ARG A 781 9.62 12.72 21.23
C ARG A 781 10.37 14.05 21.52
N GLN A 782 9.62 15.04 21.97
CA GLN A 782 10.12 16.38 22.33
C GLN A 782 10.06 16.62 23.83
#